data_f503c676bfc366e5615fcc9792316c92
#
_entry.id   f503c676bfc366e5615fcc9792316c92
#
_cell.length_a   1.000
_cell.length_b   1.000
_cell.length_c   1.000
_cell.angle_alpha   90.00
_cell.angle_beta   90.00
_cell.angle_gamma   90.00
#
_symmetry.space_group_name_H-M   'P 1'
#
loop_
_entity.id
_entity.type
_entity.pdbx_description
1 polymer ?
#
loop_
_entity_poly.entity_id
_entity_poly.type
_entity_poly.pdbx_seq_one_letter_code
_entity_poly.pdbx_strand_id
1 'polypeptide(L)'
;MNQNSYHIETDVCVIGAGHAGCEAALAAARIGFRTVIFTMNVDSIAMMPCNPHIGGSSKGHLVREIDALGGEMGKNIDKTFIQSKMLNQSKGPAVHSLRTQADKAAYSMSMREILENQENLEIRQAEVTEILTEPLEASEDERKDGKRVHQKVTGVRIHQGTVYSCRAVIICTGTYLNARCLVGESITETGPSGMQRSTFLKESLNRIGIGLRRFKTGTPARMDGRSLDYSKMTIQKGDERVIPFSYSTDPKDVQIEQVPCWLTYTNEETHEIIRENLDRSPIYAGIIEGTGPRYCPSIEDKVVKFAEKTRHQVFIEPEGRTTNEMYVDGMSSSMPDDVQQRMYRTVPGLENCRIVKNAYAIEYDCINANDLKLTLEMKNVDGLFCAGQFNGSSGYEEAAAQGLMAGINAAMKLSGEEPLILKRSESYIGVLIDDLVSKDNREPYRMMTSRAEYRLLLRQDNADLRLRKYGYRVGLISQEQYDYVCWKEQEISREMERLRRVKIGAAASNQEYLREIGTSELKTAASLAELLCRPEITYDKLSGLDSERPELPPAVTEQVEINLKYEGYIQRQQKQVEEFNRLENRRIPDTIDYDDVRSLRLEARQKLKELRPTSIGQASRMSGVTPADVAVLLIYLEKYKEHTHDTN
;
A
#
# COMPACT_ATOMS: atom_id res chain seq x y z
N MET A 1 -16.44 -3.74 -40.85
CA MET A 1 -16.01 -2.79 -39.82
C MET A 1 -16.95 -1.60 -39.87
N ASN A 2 -17.81 -1.44 -38.87
CA ASN A 2 -18.83 -0.37 -38.86
C ASN A 2 -18.11 0.99 -38.70
N GLN A 3 -18.27 1.86 -39.68
CA GLN A 3 -17.69 3.22 -39.72
C GLN A 3 -18.35 4.24 -38.77
N ASN A 4 -19.26 3.82 -37.89
CA ASN A 4 -19.96 4.68 -36.93
C ASN A 4 -19.61 4.28 -35.48
N SER A 5 -18.33 4.30 -35.10
CA SER A 5 -17.99 4.27 -33.69
C SER A 5 -18.32 5.63 -33.07
N TYR A 6 -19.12 5.63 -32.01
CA TYR A 6 -19.39 6.84 -31.22
C TYR A 6 -18.10 7.23 -30.47
N HIS A 7 -17.70 8.51 -30.56
CA HIS A 7 -16.47 9.03 -29.97
C HIS A 7 -16.80 10.01 -28.84
N ILE A 8 -16.13 9.84 -27.72
CA ILE A 8 -16.21 10.71 -26.56
C ILE A 8 -14.77 11.20 -26.27
N GLU A 9 -14.64 12.49 -25.98
CA GLU A 9 -13.35 13.09 -25.60
C GLU A 9 -13.27 13.27 -24.09
N THR A 10 -12.18 12.82 -23.51
CA THR A 10 -11.82 13.01 -22.11
C THR A 10 -10.31 13.23 -21.98
N ASP A 11 -9.79 13.50 -20.79
CA ASP A 11 -8.35 13.66 -20.59
C ASP A 11 -7.70 12.38 -20.06
N VAL A 12 -8.37 11.70 -19.11
CA VAL A 12 -7.87 10.51 -18.43
C VAL A 12 -8.93 9.40 -18.43
N CYS A 13 -8.54 8.20 -18.79
CA CYS A 13 -9.34 6.99 -18.65
C CYS A 13 -8.74 6.08 -17.57
N VAL A 14 -9.53 5.70 -16.56
CA VAL A 14 -9.13 4.77 -15.50
C VAL A 14 -9.88 3.45 -15.68
N ILE A 15 -9.16 2.34 -15.80
CA ILE A 15 -9.73 1.01 -16.06
C ILE A 15 -9.76 0.18 -14.78
N GLY A 16 -10.95 0.00 -14.20
CA GLY A 16 -11.19 -0.69 -12.94
C GLY A 16 -11.42 0.27 -11.77
N ALA A 17 -12.50 0.06 -11.02
CA ALA A 17 -12.92 0.87 -9.88
C ALA A 17 -12.70 0.17 -8.52
N GLY A 18 -11.59 -0.58 -8.38
CA GLY A 18 -11.07 -1.03 -7.09
C GLY A 18 -10.35 0.11 -6.36
N HIS A 19 -9.69 -0.19 -5.23
CA HIS A 19 -8.99 0.83 -4.42
C HIS A 19 -7.99 1.67 -5.23
N ALA A 20 -7.24 1.06 -6.14
CA ALA A 20 -6.32 1.80 -7.00
C ALA A 20 -7.05 2.75 -7.97
N GLY A 21 -8.10 2.25 -8.64
CA GLY A 21 -8.83 3.06 -9.61
C GLY A 21 -9.57 4.23 -8.96
N CYS A 22 -10.17 4.02 -7.79
CA CYS A 22 -10.84 5.11 -7.04
C CYS A 22 -9.85 6.23 -6.70
N GLU A 23 -8.71 5.92 -6.13
CA GLU A 23 -7.69 6.92 -5.80
C GLU A 23 -7.11 7.61 -7.03
N ALA A 24 -6.86 6.85 -8.11
CA ALA A 24 -6.34 7.40 -9.36
C ALA A 24 -7.33 8.38 -10.02
N ALA A 25 -8.60 7.99 -10.08
CA ALA A 25 -9.64 8.81 -10.69
C ALA A 25 -9.90 10.09 -9.88
N LEU A 26 -10.01 9.97 -8.55
CA LEU A 26 -10.16 11.12 -7.65
C LEU A 26 -8.98 12.08 -7.76
N ALA A 27 -7.75 11.57 -7.80
CA ALA A 27 -6.57 12.41 -7.93
C ALA A 27 -6.58 13.20 -9.24
N ALA A 28 -6.79 12.55 -10.38
CA ALA A 28 -6.81 13.19 -11.68
C ALA A 28 -7.94 14.23 -11.80
N ALA A 29 -9.14 13.88 -11.33
CA ALA A 29 -10.30 14.79 -11.38
C ALA A 29 -10.14 16.01 -10.47
N ARG A 30 -9.62 15.83 -9.24
CA ARG A 30 -9.38 16.92 -8.27
C ARG A 30 -8.28 17.89 -8.72
N ILE A 31 -7.29 17.40 -9.47
CA ILE A 31 -6.27 18.27 -10.09
C ILE A 31 -6.84 19.05 -11.29
N GLY A 32 -8.03 18.67 -11.81
CA GLY A 32 -8.76 19.44 -12.81
C GLY A 32 -8.90 18.78 -14.19
N PHE A 33 -8.56 17.50 -14.33
CA PHE A 33 -8.69 16.77 -15.60
C PHE A 33 -10.02 16.03 -15.70
N ARG A 34 -10.68 16.13 -16.87
CA ARG A 34 -11.87 15.33 -17.18
C ARG A 34 -11.49 13.86 -17.19
N THR A 35 -12.05 13.10 -16.27
CA THR A 35 -11.68 11.72 -15.99
C THR A 35 -12.89 10.81 -16.13
N VAL A 36 -12.71 9.67 -16.79
CA VAL A 36 -13.73 8.60 -16.86
C VAL A 36 -13.16 7.37 -16.18
N ILE A 37 -13.88 6.86 -15.16
CA ILE A 37 -13.55 5.59 -14.51
C ILE A 37 -14.50 4.49 -15.02
N PHE A 38 -13.91 3.39 -15.53
CA PHE A 38 -14.63 2.24 -16.03
C PHE A 38 -14.68 1.13 -14.99
N THR A 39 -15.86 0.57 -14.80
CA THR A 39 -16.06 -0.64 -14.00
C THR A 39 -17.01 -1.60 -14.71
N MET A 40 -16.84 -2.89 -14.51
CA MET A 40 -17.77 -3.88 -15.04
C MET A 40 -19.09 -3.94 -14.25
N ASN A 41 -19.06 -3.48 -12.99
CA ASN A 41 -20.24 -3.38 -12.14
C ASN A 41 -20.07 -2.22 -11.15
N VAL A 42 -20.97 -1.25 -11.18
CA VAL A 42 -20.94 -0.08 -10.29
C VAL A 42 -21.16 -0.45 -8.82
N ASP A 43 -21.86 -1.55 -8.54
CA ASP A 43 -22.10 -2.03 -7.18
C ASP A 43 -20.86 -2.71 -6.55
N SER A 44 -19.78 -2.88 -7.34
CA SER A 44 -18.49 -3.42 -6.88
C SER A 44 -17.40 -2.38 -6.72
N ILE A 45 -17.72 -1.09 -6.79
CA ILE A 45 -16.76 0.00 -6.56
C ILE A 45 -16.15 -0.13 -5.17
N ALA A 46 -14.82 -0.08 -5.09
CA ALA A 46 -14.04 -0.24 -3.86
C ALA A 46 -14.41 -1.49 -3.03
N MET A 47 -14.93 -2.53 -3.66
CA MET A 47 -15.30 -3.78 -2.99
C MET A 47 -14.07 -4.42 -2.32
N MET A 48 -14.29 -4.98 -1.13
CA MET A 48 -13.30 -5.73 -0.36
C MET A 48 -13.51 -7.25 -0.51
N PRO A 49 -13.03 -7.91 -1.58
CA PRO A 49 -13.34 -9.32 -1.83
C PRO A 49 -12.61 -10.29 -0.88
N CYS A 50 -11.59 -9.84 -0.19
CA CYS A 50 -10.86 -10.61 0.80
C CYS A 50 -11.22 -10.14 2.22
N ASN A 51 -10.25 -9.70 3.02
CA ASN A 51 -10.42 -9.32 4.41
C ASN A 51 -11.27 -8.03 4.60
N PRO A 52 -12.01 -7.93 5.73
CA PRO A 52 -12.85 -6.77 6.03
C PRO A 52 -12.09 -5.67 6.78
N HIS A 53 -10.83 -5.39 6.45
CA HIS A 53 -10.08 -4.40 7.21
C HIS A 53 -9.15 -3.55 6.35
N ILE A 54 -8.90 -2.34 6.85
CA ILE A 54 -7.92 -1.38 6.33
C ILE A 54 -6.85 -1.15 7.40
N GLY A 55 -5.59 -1.08 6.97
CA GLY A 55 -4.45 -0.86 7.84
C GLY A 55 -3.83 -2.15 8.38
N GLY A 56 -3.12 -2.04 9.49
CA GLY A 56 -2.28 -3.10 10.04
C GLY A 56 -0.79 -2.81 9.85
N SER A 57 0.07 -3.73 10.23
CA SER A 57 1.53 -3.55 10.21
C SER A 57 2.02 -3.11 8.82
N SER A 58 2.70 -1.97 8.74
CA SER A 58 3.11 -1.24 7.53
C SER A 58 1.98 -0.66 6.68
N LYS A 59 0.81 -1.25 6.69
CA LYS A 59 -0.34 -0.82 5.89
C LYS A 59 -1.00 0.42 6.47
N GLY A 60 -1.10 0.53 7.80
CA GLY A 60 -1.53 1.76 8.47
C GLY A 60 -0.64 2.96 8.10
N HIS A 61 0.66 2.74 7.87
CA HIS A 61 1.57 3.76 7.38
C HIS A 61 1.18 4.23 5.97
N LEU A 62 0.87 3.28 5.05
CA LEU A 62 0.43 3.62 3.70
C LEU A 62 -0.87 4.45 3.71
N VAL A 63 -1.87 4.05 4.51
CA VAL A 63 -3.14 4.79 4.60
C VAL A 63 -2.93 6.23 5.09
N ARG A 64 -2.08 6.41 6.11
CA ARG A 64 -1.72 7.74 6.62
C ARG A 64 -0.97 8.58 5.58
N GLU A 65 -0.10 7.96 4.78
CA GLU A 65 0.61 8.63 3.70
C GLU A 65 -0.30 8.97 2.51
N ILE A 66 -1.26 8.08 2.18
CA ILE A 66 -2.32 8.35 1.20
C ILE A 66 -3.13 9.58 1.62
N ASP A 67 -3.58 9.63 2.88
CA ASP A 67 -4.33 10.78 3.42
C ASP A 67 -3.49 12.06 3.42
N ALA A 68 -2.23 11.98 3.83
CA ALA A 68 -1.33 13.14 3.84
C ALA A 68 -1.12 13.75 2.45
N LEU A 69 -1.20 12.94 1.39
CA LEU A 69 -1.14 13.40 0.00
C LEU A 69 -2.48 13.88 -0.55
N GLY A 70 -3.59 13.69 0.16
CA GLY A 70 -4.93 14.10 -0.25
C GLY A 70 -5.80 12.99 -0.80
N GLY A 71 -5.40 11.70 -0.65
CA GLY A 71 -6.21 10.54 -1.00
C GLY A 71 -7.44 10.35 -0.13
N GLU A 72 -8.28 9.37 -0.46
CA GLU A 72 -9.61 9.21 0.12
C GLU A 72 -9.76 8.01 1.06
N MET A 73 -8.92 6.98 0.94
CA MET A 73 -9.05 5.73 1.72
C MET A 73 -9.14 5.98 3.23
N GLY A 74 -8.31 6.88 3.78
CA GLY A 74 -8.30 7.22 5.20
C GLY A 74 -9.60 7.86 5.66
N LYS A 75 -10.12 8.81 4.89
CA LYS A 75 -11.39 9.51 5.17
C LYS A 75 -12.59 8.56 5.05
N ASN A 76 -12.59 7.70 4.03
CA ASN A 76 -13.67 6.75 3.79
C ASN A 76 -13.75 5.69 4.88
N ILE A 77 -12.61 5.15 5.33
CA ILE A 77 -12.62 4.15 6.42
C ILE A 77 -13.01 4.78 7.76
N ASP A 78 -12.63 6.03 8.05
CA ASP A 78 -13.04 6.71 9.28
C ASP A 78 -14.57 6.87 9.39
N LYS A 79 -15.28 6.96 8.27
CA LYS A 79 -16.76 7.00 8.22
C LYS A 79 -17.41 5.62 8.37
N THR A 80 -16.71 4.54 8.02
CA THR A 80 -17.34 3.23 7.76
C THR A 80 -16.74 2.08 8.55
N PHE A 81 -15.80 2.36 9.47
CA PHE A 81 -15.23 1.32 10.33
C PHE A 81 -16.22 0.85 11.39
N ILE A 82 -16.04 -0.38 11.87
CA ILE A 82 -16.81 -0.98 12.97
C ILE A 82 -15.96 -1.34 14.17
N GLN A 83 -14.64 -1.42 14.01
CA GLN A 83 -13.69 -1.59 15.11
C GLN A 83 -12.35 -0.97 14.72
N SER A 84 -11.63 -0.41 15.69
CA SER A 84 -10.29 0.15 15.52
C SER A 84 -9.33 -0.33 16.60
N LYS A 85 -8.09 -0.61 16.21
CA LYS A 85 -7.04 -1.06 17.12
C LYS A 85 -5.66 -0.59 16.67
N MET A 86 -4.87 -0.08 17.61
CA MET A 86 -3.46 0.21 17.39
C MET A 86 -2.62 -1.06 17.64
N LEU A 87 -1.98 -1.57 16.60
CA LEU A 87 -1.10 -2.73 16.68
C LEU A 87 0.32 -2.34 17.10
N ASN A 88 1.05 -3.29 17.70
CA ASN A 88 2.46 -3.15 18.07
C ASN A 88 2.76 -2.04 19.11
N GLN A 89 1.81 -1.62 19.92
CA GLN A 89 2.01 -0.58 20.95
C GLN A 89 3.19 -0.88 21.89
N SER A 90 3.45 -2.13 22.22
CA SER A 90 4.58 -2.55 23.07
C SER A 90 5.95 -2.49 22.37
N LYS A 91 6.02 -2.25 21.04
CA LYS A 91 7.26 -2.29 20.24
C LYS A 91 7.83 -0.93 19.90
N GLY A 92 7.19 0.14 20.35
CA GLY A 92 7.59 1.52 20.10
C GLY A 92 7.05 2.13 18.81
N PRO A 93 7.16 3.48 18.65
CA PRO A 93 6.44 4.27 17.66
C PRO A 93 6.82 3.95 16.20
N ALA A 94 8.01 3.43 15.96
CA ALA A 94 8.48 3.08 14.61
C ALA A 94 7.64 2.00 13.91
N VAL A 95 6.85 1.22 14.66
CA VAL A 95 6.03 0.12 14.14
C VAL A 95 4.58 0.14 14.64
N HIS A 96 4.19 1.18 15.39
CA HIS A 96 2.78 1.39 15.70
C HIS A 96 2.00 1.44 14.40
N SER A 97 0.91 0.69 14.33
CA SER A 97 0.15 0.54 13.09
C SER A 97 -1.33 0.45 13.38
N LEU A 98 -2.08 1.43 12.93
CA LEU A 98 -3.52 1.45 13.05
C LEU A 98 -4.14 0.39 12.12
N ARG A 99 -5.13 -0.34 12.63
CA ARG A 99 -5.94 -1.30 11.89
C ARG A 99 -7.41 -1.10 12.26
N THR A 100 -8.26 -1.02 11.26
CA THR A 100 -9.71 -0.94 11.44
C THR A 100 -10.42 -2.08 10.73
N GLN A 101 -11.48 -2.60 11.35
CA GLN A 101 -12.45 -3.45 10.68
C GLN A 101 -13.45 -2.55 9.97
N ALA A 102 -13.73 -2.84 8.71
CA ALA A 102 -14.66 -2.11 7.88
C ALA A 102 -16.06 -2.77 7.89
N ASP A 103 -17.10 -1.97 7.86
CA ASP A 103 -18.35 -2.40 7.25
C ASP A 103 -18.14 -2.36 5.73
N LYS A 104 -17.98 -3.53 5.10
CA LYS A 104 -17.62 -3.63 3.68
C LYS A 104 -18.65 -2.98 2.76
N ALA A 105 -19.94 -3.16 3.08
CA ALA A 105 -21.03 -2.62 2.27
C ALA A 105 -21.07 -1.09 2.39
N ALA A 106 -20.96 -0.56 3.62
CA ALA A 106 -20.91 0.87 3.87
C ALA A 106 -19.68 1.51 3.22
N TYR A 107 -18.51 0.87 3.30
CA TYR A 107 -17.27 1.37 2.69
C TYR A 107 -17.38 1.49 1.17
N SER A 108 -17.90 0.46 0.50
CA SER A 108 -18.12 0.44 -0.95
C SER A 108 -19.15 1.50 -1.38
N MET A 109 -20.27 1.58 -0.66
CA MET A 109 -21.34 2.55 -0.96
C MET A 109 -20.86 4.00 -0.76
N SER A 110 -20.17 4.28 0.34
CA SER A 110 -19.61 5.61 0.62
C SER A 110 -18.56 6.02 -0.42
N MET A 111 -17.67 5.11 -0.86
CA MET A 111 -16.70 5.41 -1.91
C MET A 111 -17.40 5.67 -3.26
N ARG A 112 -18.44 4.92 -3.59
CA ARG A 112 -19.26 5.18 -4.78
C ARG A 112 -19.89 6.56 -4.74
N GLU A 113 -20.49 6.96 -3.62
CA GLU A 113 -21.08 8.28 -3.43
C GLU A 113 -20.02 9.40 -3.62
N ILE A 114 -18.80 9.21 -3.09
CA ILE A 114 -17.69 10.15 -3.26
C ILE A 114 -17.34 10.31 -4.75
N LEU A 115 -17.25 9.21 -5.50
CA LEU A 115 -16.95 9.26 -6.94
C LEU A 115 -18.09 9.90 -7.75
N GLU A 116 -19.35 9.59 -7.43
CA GLU A 116 -20.53 10.14 -8.12
C GLU A 116 -20.66 11.67 -7.93
N ASN A 117 -20.21 12.20 -6.77
CA ASN A 117 -20.28 13.63 -6.46
C ASN A 117 -18.99 14.39 -6.82
N GLN A 118 -17.96 13.71 -7.35
CA GLN A 118 -16.71 14.37 -7.69
C GLN A 118 -16.83 15.12 -9.02
N GLU A 119 -16.57 16.43 -9.00
CA GLU A 119 -16.45 17.22 -10.24
C GLU A 119 -15.35 16.67 -11.15
N ASN A 120 -15.52 16.82 -12.46
CA ASN A 120 -14.63 16.31 -13.51
C ASN A 120 -14.50 14.78 -13.56
N LEU A 121 -15.37 14.03 -12.90
CA LEU A 121 -15.34 12.58 -12.87
C LEU A 121 -16.65 11.96 -13.36
N GLU A 122 -16.55 11.08 -14.34
CA GLU A 122 -17.66 10.26 -14.84
C GLU A 122 -17.42 8.79 -14.53
N ILE A 123 -18.46 8.10 -14.01
CA ILE A 123 -18.43 6.65 -13.82
C ILE A 123 -19.10 5.98 -15.02
N ARG A 124 -18.42 5.02 -15.65
CA ARG A 124 -18.97 4.27 -16.76
C ARG A 124 -18.96 2.77 -16.48
N GLN A 125 -20.14 2.16 -16.40
CA GLN A 125 -20.23 0.70 -16.36
C GLN A 125 -20.01 0.14 -17.76
N ALA A 126 -18.82 -0.38 -18.02
CA ALA A 126 -18.45 -1.03 -19.26
C ALA A 126 -17.15 -1.83 -19.09
N GLU A 127 -16.98 -2.90 -19.87
CA GLU A 127 -15.69 -3.55 -20.05
C GLU A 127 -14.86 -2.82 -21.10
N VAL A 128 -13.67 -2.36 -20.73
CA VAL A 128 -12.67 -1.85 -21.68
C VAL A 128 -11.98 -3.05 -22.33
N THR A 129 -12.06 -3.15 -23.64
CA THR A 129 -11.54 -4.28 -24.41
C THR A 129 -10.26 -3.96 -25.16
N GLU A 130 -9.97 -2.68 -25.40
CA GLU A 130 -8.82 -2.28 -26.19
C GLU A 130 -8.23 -0.95 -25.72
N ILE A 131 -6.90 -0.89 -25.65
CA ILE A 131 -6.11 0.34 -25.53
C ILE A 131 -5.66 0.74 -26.93
N LEU A 132 -6.01 1.95 -27.32
CA LEU A 132 -5.68 2.50 -28.62
C LEU A 132 -4.36 3.27 -28.50
N THR A 133 -3.43 3.00 -29.41
CA THR A 133 -2.12 3.65 -29.43
C THR A 133 -1.75 4.05 -30.86
N GLU A 134 -0.89 5.03 -30.97
CA GLU A 134 -0.20 5.41 -32.21
C GLU A 134 1.31 5.28 -32.02
N PRO A 135 2.08 4.97 -33.09
CA PRO A 135 3.54 4.97 -33.02
C PRO A 135 4.05 6.39 -32.73
N LEU A 136 4.98 6.52 -31.77
CA LEU A 136 5.80 7.72 -31.68
C LEU A 136 6.93 7.62 -32.72
N GLU A 137 7.18 8.72 -33.43
CA GLU A 137 8.33 8.80 -34.32
C GLU A 137 9.60 8.71 -33.47
N ALA A 138 10.29 7.56 -33.58
CA ALA A 138 11.58 7.39 -32.93
C ALA A 138 12.60 8.32 -33.60
N SER A 139 13.42 9.00 -32.83
CA SER A 139 14.56 9.75 -33.34
C SER A 139 15.51 8.81 -34.09
N GLU A 140 16.33 9.34 -35.04
CA GLU A 140 17.25 8.50 -35.80
C GLU A 140 18.24 7.72 -34.92
N ASP A 141 18.61 8.26 -33.75
CA ASP A 141 19.52 7.63 -32.81
C ASP A 141 18.85 6.46 -32.07
N GLU A 142 17.56 6.56 -31.74
CA GLU A 142 16.79 5.49 -31.13
C GLU A 142 16.53 4.31 -32.07
N ARG A 143 16.44 4.55 -33.37
CA ARG A 143 16.30 3.50 -34.39
C ARG A 143 17.58 2.67 -34.56
N LYS A 144 18.76 3.29 -34.38
CA LYS A 144 20.06 2.61 -34.49
C LYS A 144 20.35 1.65 -33.34
N ASP A 145 19.76 1.89 -32.17
CA ASP A 145 19.98 1.10 -30.94
C ASP A 145 19.08 -0.15 -30.82
N GLY A 146 18.24 -0.46 -31.80
CA GLY A 146 17.28 -1.58 -31.73
C GLY A 146 16.25 -1.44 -30.61
N LYS A 147 16.01 -0.21 -30.12
CA LYS A 147 15.03 0.07 -29.07
C LYS A 147 13.61 -0.23 -29.54
N ARG A 148 12.79 -0.76 -28.65
CA ARG A 148 11.37 -1.08 -28.88
C ARG A 148 10.64 0.16 -29.43
N VAL A 149 9.75 -0.07 -30.37
CA VAL A 149 8.90 0.99 -30.95
C VAL A 149 8.13 1.65 -29.81
N HIS A 150 8.41 2.92 -29.56
CA HIS A 150 7.64 3.73 -28.61
C HIS A 150 6.26 4.00 -29.20
N GLN A 151 5.24 3.82 -28.39
CA GLN A 151 3.85 4.09 -28.72
C GLN A 151 3.31 5.13 -27.74
N LYS A 152 2.28 5.87 -28.16
CA LYS A 152 1.56 6.82 -27.33
C LYS A 152 0.08 6.42 -27.27
N VAL A 153 -0.50 6.51 -26.10
CA VAL A 153 -1.95 6.30 -25.91
C VAL A 153 -2.74 7.37 -26.65
N THR A 154 -3.80 6.95 -27.35
CA THR A 154 -4.78 7.84 -27.99
C THR A 154 -6.20 7.64 -27.44
N GLY A 155 -6.46 6.55 -26.71
CA GLY A 155 -7.76 6.29 -26.12
C GLY A 155 -7.99 4.84 -25.71
N VAL A 156 -9.23 4.55 -25.39
CA VAL A 156 -9.71 3.20 -25.08
C VAL A 156 -11.01 2.89 -25.85
N ARG A 157 -11.24 1.60 -26.11
CA ARG A 157 -12.50 1.10 -26.68
C ARG A 157 -13.19 0.21 -25.67
N ILE A 158 -14.49 0.42 -25.47
CA ILE A 158 -15.32 -0.46 -24.66
C ILE A 158 -15.97 -1.56 -25.51
N HIS A 159 -16.47 -2.61 -24.85
CA HIS A 159 -17.08 -3.78 -25.51
C HIS A 159 -18.22 -3.41 -26.46
N GLN A 160 -19.00 -2.38 -26.14
CA GLN A 160 -20.10 -1.88 -26.98
C GLN A 160 -19.63 -1.09 -28.21
N GLY A 161 -18.32 -0.92 -28.41
CA GLY A 161 -17.71 -0.30 -29.58
C GLY A 161 -17.46 1.22 -29.47
N THR A 162 -17.94 1.89 -28.41
CA THR A 162 -17.63 3.33 -28.17
C THR A 162 -16.14 3.52 -27.91
N VAL A 163 -15.58 4.56 -28.49
CA VAL A 163 -14.18 4.98 -28.31
C VAL A 163 -14.15 6.21 -27.41
N TYR A 164 -13.34 6.15 -26.37
CA TYR A 164 -13.00 7.29 -25.52
C TYR A 164 -11.60 7.74 -25.90
N SER A 165 -11.50 8.87 -26.59
CA SER A 165 -10.21 9.49 -26.93
C SER A 165 -9.67 10.20 -25.68
N CYS A 166 -8.44 9.88 -25.29
CA CYS A 166 -7.81 10.45 -24.10
C CYS A 166 -6.29 10.54 -24.25
N ARG A 167 -5.68 11.32 -23.38
CA ARG A 167 -4.23 11.54 -23.38
C ARG A 167 -3.48 10.67 -22.35
N ALA A 168 -4.21 10.11 -21.38
CA ALA A 168 -3.64 9.18 -20.42
C ALA A 168 -4.62 8.05 -20.09
N VAL A 169 -4.11 6.84 -19.90
CA VAL A 169 -4.85 5.66 -19.44
C VAL A 169 -4.16 5.11 -18.19
N ILE A 170 -4.96 4.77 -17.16
CA ILE A 170 -4.48 4.15 -15.93
C ILE A 170 -5.14 2.78 -15.76
N ILE A 171 -4.34 1.71 -15.77
CA ILE A 171 -4.85 0.33 -15.65
C ILE A 171 -4.85 -0.10 -14.19
N CYS A 172 -6.04 -0.42 -13.65
CA CYS A 172 -6.29 -0.82 -12.27
C CYS A 172 -7.15 -2.09 -12.19
N THR A 173 -6.87 -3.11 -13.00
CA THR A 173 -7.74 -4.30 -13.17
C THR A 173 -7.77 -5.24 -11.96
N GLY A 174 -6.95 -5.03 -10.94
CA GLY A 174 -6.95 -5.84 -9.73
C GLY A 174 -6.72 -7.34 -10.01
N THR A 175 -7.64 -8.18 -9.53
CA THR A 175 -7.63 -9.64 -9.74
C THR A 175 -8.61 -10.10 -10.82
N TYR A 176 -9.07 -9.19 -11.71
CA TYR A 176 -10.12 -9.51 -12.67
C TYR A 176 -9.59 -9.91 -14.05
N LEU A 177 -8.36 -9.50 -14.41
CA LEU A 177 -7.81 -9.76 -15.73
C LEU A 177 -7.54 -11.24 -15.93
N ASN A 178 -8.26 -11.87 -16.87
CA ASN A 178 -8.17 -13.29 -17.18
C ASN A 178 -8.25 -14.19 -15.94
N ALA A 179 -9.13 -13.80 -15.01
CA ALA A 179 -9.24 -14.44 -13.70
C ALA A 179 -9.89 -15.82 -13.77
N ARG A 180 -9.49 -16.72 -12.86
CA ARG A 180 -10.19 -17.98 -12.58
C ARG A 180 -10.18 -18.26 -11.08
N CYS A 181 -11.31 -18.69 -10.53
CA CYS A 181 -11.45 -19.12 -9.14
C CYS A 181 -11.39 -20.65 -9.06
N LEU A 182 -10.72 -21.17 -8.02
CA LEU A 182 -10.47 -22.59 -7.83
C LEU A 182 -10.91 -23.02 -6.41
N VAL A 183 -11.74 -24.08 -6.35
CA VAL A 183 -12.21 -24.74 -5.12
C VAL A 183 -12.07 -26.25 -5.35
N GLY A 184 -11.02 -26.86 -4.85
CA GLY A 184 -10.67 -28.22 -5.20
C GLY A 184 -10.57 -28.41 -6.71
N GLU A 185 -11.28 -29.41 -7.21
CA GLU A 185 -11.33 -29.77 -8.63
C GLU A 185 -12.20 -28.80 -9.47
N SER A 186 -12.97 -27.93 -8.81
CA SER A 186 -13.88 -26.99 -9.48
C SER A 186 -13.14 -25.71 -9.91
N ILE A 187 -13.10 -25.46 -11.20
CA ILE A 187 -12.52 -24.25 -11.80
C ILE A 187 -13.63 -23.44 -12.43
N THR A 188 -13.74 -22.17 -12.00
CA THR A 188 -14.75 -21.25 -12.54
C THR A 188 -14.05 -20.03 -13.13
N GLU A 189 -14.36 -19.71 -14.38
CA GLU A 189 -13.78 -18.56 -15.10
C GLU A 189 -14.47 -17.24 -14.70
N THR A 190 -14.26 -16.83 -13.45
CA THR A 190 -14.85 -15.62 -12.85
C THR A 190 -13.78 -14.79 -12.13
N GLY A 191 -14.10 -13.52 -11.90
CA GLY A 191 -13.42 -12.67 -10.92
C GLY A 191 -13.81 -13.04 -9.49
N PRO A 192 -13.32 -12.28 -8.49
CA PRO A 192 -13.59 -12.55 -7.08
C PRO A 192 -15.10 -12.50 -6.78
N SER A 193 -15.55 -13.32 -5.83
CA SER A 193 -16.95 -13.39 -5.41
C SER A 193 -17.97 -13.68 -6.54
N GLY A 194 -17.56 -14.40 -7.58
CA GLY A 194 -18.43 -14.76 -8.71
C GLY A 194 -18.69 -13.63 -9.71
N MET A 195 -17.99 -12.51 -9.61
CA MET A 195 -18.11 -11.39 -10.54
C MET A 195 -17.54 -11.74 -11.91
N GLN A 196 -18.00 -11.04 -12.94
CA GLN A 196 -17.48 -11.20 -14.30
C GLN A 196 -15.97 -10.89 -14.34
N ARG A 197 -15.19 -11.73 -15.03
CA ARG A 197 -13.76 -11.46 -15.30
C ARG A 197 -13.59 -10.60 -16.55
N SER A 198 -12.49 -9.84 -16.64
CA SER A 198 -12.05 -9.16 -17.86
C SER A 198 -11.24 -10.13 -18.71
N THR A 199 -11.63 -10.29 -19.97
CA THR A 199 -11.03 -11.27 -20.90
C THR A 199 -10.33 -10.59 -22.07
N PHE A 200 -10.97 -9.60 -22.68
CA PHE A 200 -10.54 -9.03 -23.96
C PHE A 200 -9.31 -8.12 -23.84
N LEU A 201 -9.14 -7.44 -22.72
CA LEU A 201 -8.04 -6.50 -22.53
C LEU A 201 -6.66 -7.17 -22.62
N LYS A 202 -6.54 -8.45 -22.25
CA LYS A 202 -5.31 -9.24 -22.37
C LYS A 202 -4.72 -9.22 -23.79
N GLU A 203 -5.58 -9.45 -24.80
CA GLU A 203 -5.14 -9.47 -26.21
C GLU A 203 -4.67 -8.10 -26.68
N SER A 204 -5.33 -7.03 -26.22
CA SER A 204 -4.94 -5.67 -26.52
C SER A 204 -3.57 -5.33 -25.92
N LEU A 205 -3.33 -5.70 -24.65
CA LEU A 205 -2.04 -5.52 -23.98
C LEU A 205 -0.90 -6.25 -24.73
N ASN A 206 -1.13 -7.49 -25.14
CA ASN A 206 -0.15 -8.26 -25.90
C ASN A 206 0.16 -7.61 -27.26
N ARG A 207 -0.85 -7.05 -27.96
CA ARG A 207 -0.66 -6.36 -29.25
C ARG A 207 0.23 -5.11 -29.14
N ILE A 208 0.11 -4.37 -28.04
CA ILE A 208 0.97 -3.19 -27.79
C ILE A 208 2.31 -3.55 -27.12
N GLY A 209 2.64 -4.85 -27.05
CA GLY A 209 3.93 -5.35 -26.59
C GLY A 209 4.10 -5.43 -25.07
N ILE A 210 3.01 -5.46 -24.31
CA ILE A 210 3.04 -5.62 -22.84
C ILE A 210 2.96 -7.11 -22.51
N GLY A 211 4.03 -7.63 -21.90
CA GLY A 211 4.10 -9.00 -21.42
C GLY A 211 3.34 -9.18 -20.11
N LEU A 212 2.56 -10.26 -20.04
CA LEU A 212 1.80 -10.61 -18.83
C LEU A 212 2.38 -11.84 -18.15
N ARG A 213 2.27 -11.89 -16.86
CA ARG A 213 2.58 -13.05 -16.00
C ARG A 213 1.39 -13.37 -15.10
N ARG A 214 1.40 -14.55 -14.48
CA ARG A 214 0.28 -15.02 -13.72
C ARG A 214 0.61 -15.12 -12.24
N PHE A 215 -0.22 -14.49 -11.40
CA PHE A 215 -0.16 -14.61 -9.95
C PHE A 215 -1.43 -15.24 -9.39
N LYS A 216 -1.33 -15.72 -8.16
CA LYS A 216 -2.49 -16.21 -7.41
C LYS A 216 -2.61 -15.51 -6.06
N THR A 217 -3.82 -15.42 -5.56
CA THR A 217 -4.10 -15.14 -4.15
C THR A 217 -5.22 -16.04 -3.67
N GLY A 218 -5.68 -15.88 -2.43
CA GLY A 218 -6.77 -16.67 -1.88
C GLY A 218 -7.53 -15.92 -0.81
N THR A 219 -8.68 -16.45 -0.45
CA THR A 219 -9.53 -15.92 0.61
C THR A 219 -10.13 -17.08 1.41
N PRO A 220 -10.36 -16.94 2.73
CA PRO A 220 -11.05 -17.96 3.52
C PRO A 220 -12.55 -17.95 3.28
N ALA A 221 -13.24 -18.93 3.88
CA ALA A 221 -14.69 -19.02 3.83
C ALA A 221 -15.37 -17.88 4.60
N ARG A 222 -16.63 -17.62 4.26
CA ARG A 222 -17.57 -16.80 5.04
C ARG A 222 -18.60 -17.71 5.68
N MET A 223 -18.94 -17.38 6.92
CA MET A 223 -19.85 -18.18 7.74
C MET A 223 -21.03 -17.36 8.23
N ASP A 224 -22.17 -18.02 8.41
CA ASP A 224 -23.33 -17.43 9.10
C ASP A 224 -23.02 -17.34 10.60
N GLY A 225 -22.82 -16.13 11.11
CA GLY A 225 -22.49 -15.85 12.52
C GLY A 225 -23.51 -16.43 13.53
N ARG A 226 -24.77 -16.67 13.12
CA ARG A 226 -25.79 -17.30 13.96
C ARG A 226 -25.52 -18.79 14.21
N SER A 227 -24.63 -19.41 13.45
CA SER A 227 -24.25 -20.82 13.56
C SER A 227 -23.00 -21.06 14.38
N LEU A 228 -22.39 -19.99 14.93
CA LEU A 228 -21.12 -20.04 15.65
C LEU A 228 -21.34 -20.01 17.18
N ASP A 229 -20.52 -20.75 17.90
CA ASP A 229 -20.49 -20.76 19.37
C ASP A 229 -19.37 -19.86 19.90
N TYR A 230 -19.69 -18.59 20.10
CA TYR A 230 -18.73 -17.59 20.57
C TYR A 230 -18.23 -17.84 22.01
N SER A 231 -18.93 -18.68 22.81
CA SER A 231 -18.51 -19.01 24.18
C SER A 231 -17.19 -19.79 24.23
N LYS A 232 -16.80 -20.44 23.12
CA LYS A 232 -15.56 -21.19 22.95
C LYS A 232 -14.41 -20.34 22.39
N MET A 233 -14.64 -19.06 22.13
CA MET A 233 -13.68 -18.15 21.53
C MET A 233 -13.28 -17.04 22.48
N THR A 234 -12.09 -16.47 22.25
CA THR A 234 -11.61 -15.32 23.03
C THR A 234 -12.01 -14.02 22.33
N ILE A 235 -12.80 -13.18 23.01
CA ILE A 235 -13.22 -11.88 22.48
C ILE A 235 -12.03 -10.96 22.25
N GLN A 236 -12.02 -10.28 21.11
CA GLN A 236 -11.02 -9.29 20.70
C GLN A 236 -11.71 -7.93 20.54
N LYS A 237 -11.63 -7.09 21.57
CA LYS A 237 -12.17 -5.73 21.53
C LYS A 237 -11.23 -4.77 20.81
N GLY A 238 -11.79 -3.71 20.25
CA GLY A 238 -11.03 -2.54 19.79
C GLY A 238 -10.47 -1.71 20.95
N ASP A 239 -9.71 -0.68 20.63
CA ASP A 239 -9.16 0.26 21.61
C ASP A 239 -10.28 1.15 22.14
N GLU A 240 -10.21 1.53 23.43
CA GLU A 240 -11.22 2.40 24.07
C GLU A 240 -11.23 3.80 23.42
N ARG A 241 -10.05 4.33 23.13
CA ARG A 241 -9.88 5.59 22.40
C ARG A 241 -9.52 5.32 20.96
N VAL A 242 -10.41 5.63 20.05
CA VAL A 242 -10.18 5.50 18.61
C VAL A 242 -9.37 6.69 18.10
N ILE A 243 -8.34 6.39 17.30
CA ILE A 243 -7.57 7.38 16.57
C ILE A 243 -7.99 7.29 15.09
N PRO A 244 -8.45 8.40 14.45
CA PRO A 244 -8.83 8.36 13.05
C PRO A 244 -7.62 8.13 12.13
N PHE A 245 -7.83 7.57 10.95
CA PHE A 245 -6.80 7.48 9.91
C PHE A 245 -6.52 8.82 9.26
N SER A 246 -7.55 9.57 8.94
CA SER A 246 -7.39 10.87 8.28
C SER A 246 -7.00 11.95 9.28
N TYR A 247 -6.05 12.79 8.88
CA TYR A 247 -5.69 14.00 9.61
C TYR A 247 -6.77 15.11 9.53
N SER A 248 -7.78 14.90 8.67
CA SER A 248 -8.91 15.82 8.50
C SER A 248 -10.17 15.39 9.26
N THR A 249 -10.17 14.20 9.86
CA THR A 249 -11.28 13.68 10.66
C THR A 249 -11.14 14.17 12.11
N ASP A 250 -12.21 14.76 12.67
CA ASP A 250 -12.23 15.10 14.09
C ASP A 250 -12.20 13.80 14.92
N PRO A 251 -11.26 13.64 15.87
CA PRO A 251 -11.22 12.47 16.73
C PRO A 251 -12.51 12.18 17.50
N LYS A 252 -13.40 13.17 17.67
CA LYS A 252 -14.70 12.99 18.32
C LYS A 252 -15.68 12.21 17.46
N ASP A 253 -15.60 12.38 16.13
CA ASP A 253 -16.52 11.76 15.17
C ASP A 253 -16.31 10.24 15.02
N VAL A 254 -15.15 9.72 15.45
CA VAL A 254 -14.81 8.30 15.38
C VAL A 254 -15.01 7.55 16.71
N GLN A 255 -15.56 8.20 17.75
CA GLN A 255 -15.88 7.54 19.02
C GLN A 255 -17.24 6.84 18.94
N ILE A 256 -17.29 5.65 18.38
CA ILE A 256 -18.50 4.85 18.13
C ILE A 256 -18.53 3.60 19.02
N GLU A 257 -19.72 3.00 19.19
CA GLU A 257 -19.82 1.65 19.74
C GLU A 257 -19.19 0.64 18.75
N GLN A 258 -18.17 -0.07 19.21
CA GLN A 258 -17.37 -0.97 18.38
C GLN A 258 -17.89 -2.41 18.42
N VAL A 259 -17.81 -3.10 17.27
CA VAL A 259 -18.17 -4.52 17.15
C VAL A 259 -16.91 -5.37 17.41
N PRO A 260 -16.94 -6.36 18.32
CA PRO A 260 -15.76 -7.18 18.59
C PRO A 260 -15.48 -8.19 17.46
N CYS A 261 -14.24 -8.65 17.40
CA CYS A 261 -13.83 -9.87 16.72
C CYS A 261 -13.60 -10.98 17.75
N TRP A 262 -13.39 -12.21 17.29
CA TRP A 262 -13.11 -13.35 18.18
C TRP A 262 -11.88 -14.12 17.68
N LEU A 263 -11.16 -14.70 18.62
CA LEU A 263 -9.97 -15.52 18.37
C LEU A 263 -10.26 -16.97 18.78
N THR A 264 -9.97 -17.89 17.90
CA THR A 264 -9.93 -19.34 18.12
C THR A 264 -8.69 -19.94 17.45
N TYR A 265 -8.60 -21.26 17.40
CA TYR A 265 -7.43 -21.94 16.87
C TYR A 265 -7.81 -23.20 16.11
N THR A 266 -7.05 -23.54 15.06
CA THR A 266 -7.06 -24.91 14.51
C THR A 266 -6.53 -25.90 15.54
N ASN A 267 -6.72 -27.18 15.31
CA ASN A 267 -6.21 -28.28 16.14
C ASN A 267 -5.62 -29.38 15.25
N GLU A 268 -5.13 -30.46 15.86
CA GLU A 268 -4.51 -31.57 15.15
C GLU A 268 -5.47 -32.25 14.18
N GLU A 269 -6.74 -32.44 14.58
CA GLU A 269 -7.78 -33.01 13.70
C GLU A 269 -8.00 -32.16 12.45
N THR A 270 -8.00 -30.81 12.59
CA THR A 270 -8.03 -29.90 11.44
C THR A 270 -6.86 -30.17 10.50
N HIS A 271 -5.66 -30.33 11.06
CA HIS A 271 -4.43 -30.52 10.29
C HIS A 271 -4.39 -31.90 9.61
N GLU A 272 -4.90 -32.94 10.26
CA GLU A 272 -5.02 -34.29 9.68
C GLU A 272 -5.93 -34.30 8.47
N ILE A 273 -7.13 -33.73 8.57
CA ILE A 273 -8.07 -33.59 7.45
C ILE A 273 -7.40 -32.88 6.25
N ILE A 274 -6.62 -31.83 6.52
CA ILE A 274 -5.92 -31.12 5.46
C ILE A 274 -4.84 -31.98 4.82
N ARG A 275 -4.00 -32.68 5.64
CA ARG A 275 -2.91 -33.55 5.15
C ARG A 275 -3.42 -34.69 4.29
N GLU A 276 -4.54 -35.31 4.69
CA GLU A 276 -5.18 -36.43 3.98
C GLU A 276 -5.74 -36.05 2.60
N ASN A 277 -5.97 -34.74 2.35
CA ASN A 277 -6.59 -34.23 1.14
C ASN A 277 -5.70 -33.26 0.36
N LEU A 278 -4.38 -33.26 0.60
CA LEU A 278 -3.45 -32.36 -0.10
C LEU A 278 -3.44 -32.57 -1.61
N ASP A 279 -3.59 -33.80 -2.07
CA ASP A 279 -3.67 -34.19 -3.49
C ASP A 279 -4.90 -33.59 -4.20
N ARG A 280 -5.94 -33.23 -3.45
CA ARG A 280 -7.16 -32.57 -3.95
C ARG A 280 -7.08 -31.04 -3.90
N SER A 281 -6.02 -30.49 -3.29
CA SER A 281 -5.79 -29.03 -3.29
C SER A 281 -5.19 -28.59 -4.63
N PRO A 282 -5.79 -27.62 -5.34
CA PRO A 282 -5.24 -27.11 -6.61
C PRO A 282 -3.79 -26.64 -6.53
N ILE A 283 -3.34 -26.19 -5.33
CA ILE A 283 -1.96 -25.77 -5.09
C ILE A 283 -1.01 -26.97 -5.17
N TYR A 284 -1.36 -28.09 -4.52
CA TYR A 284 -0.51 -29.30 -4.43
C TYR A 284 -0.73 -30.27 -5.59
N ALA A 285 -1.89 -30.22 -6.24
CA ALA A 285 -2.18 -30.98 -7.46
C ALA A 285 -1.54 -30.37 -8.72
N GLY A 286 -0.84 -29.22 -8.62
CA GLY A 286 -0.18 -28.59 -9.76
C GLY A 286 -1.14 -27.94 -10.77
N ILE A 287 -2.39 -27.68 -10.38
CA ILE A 287 -3.42 -27.04 -11.23
C ILE A 287 -3.18 -25.51 -11.28
N ILE A 288 -2.69 -24.94 -10.19
CA ILE A 288 -2.38 -23.50 -10.08
C ILE A 288 -1.03 -23.24 -10.76
N GLU A 289 -1.06 -22.38 -11.77
CA GLU A 289 0.13 -21.92 -12.51
C GLU A 289 0.77 -20.70 -11.85
N GLY A 290 -0.05 -19.85 -11.22
CA GLY A 290 0.35 -18.59 -10.62
C GLY A 290 1.11 -18.74 -9.33
N THR A 291 2.17 -17.95 -9.13
CA THR A 291 2.87 -17.87 -7.85
C THR A 291 2.02 -17.12 -6.81
N GLY A 292 1.91 -17.68 -5.62
CA GLY A 292 1.17 -17.09 -4.50
C GLY A 292 2.02 -16.18 -3.59
N PRO A 293 1.39 -15.31 -2.78
CA PRO A 293 2.09 -14.42 -1.87
C PRO A 293 2.70 -15.19 -0.70
N ARG A 294 3.97 -14.95 -0.42
CA ARG A 294 4.73 -15.59 0.67
C ARG A 294 4.14 -15.33 2.07
N TYR A 295 3.57 -14.14 2.28
CA TYR A 295 3.11 -13.67 3.60
C TYR A 295 1.60 -13.78 3.82
N CYS A 296 0.88 -14.44 2.92
CA CYS A 296 -0.50 -14.84 3.09
C CYS A 296 -0.66 -16.30 2.63
N PRO A 297 0.02 -17.25 3.31
CA PRO A 297 -0.06 -18.65 2.95
C PRO A 297 -1.47 -19.17 3.22
N SER A 298 -1.92 -20.10 2.38
CA SER A 298 -3.13 -20.87 2.66
C SER A 298 -2.97 -21.69 3.93
N ILE A 299 -4.06 -22.20 4.49
CA ILE A 299 -3.98 -23.07 5.67
C ILE A 299 -3.22 -24.37 5.33
N GLU A 300 -3.36 -24.89 4.10
CA GLU A 300 -2.61 -26.04 3.60
C GLU A 300 -1.09 -25.76 3.65
N ASP A 301 -0.67 -24.60 3.18
CA ASP A 301 0.73 -24.15 3.23
C ASP A 301 1.25 -24.05 4.67
N LYS A 302 0.41 -23.54 5.60
CA LYS A 302 0.79 -23.45 7.02
C LYS A 302 0.99 -24.83 7.64
N VAL A 303 0.08 -25.76 7.39
CA VAL A 303 0.12 -27.13 7.92
C VAL A 303 1.32 -27.90 7.38
N VAL A 304 1.70 -27.69 6.12
CA VAL A 304 2.86 -28.35 5.51
C VAL A 304 4.18 -27.70 5.92
N LYS A 305 4.27 -26.35 5.83
CA LYS A 305 5.54 -25.63 6.09
C LYS A 305 5.90 -25.51 7.57
N PHE A 306 4.90 -25.56 8.46
CA PHE A 306 5.05 -25.47 9.91
C PHE A 306 4.45 -26.70 10.59
N ALA A 307 4.86 -27.89 10.13
CA ALA A 307 4.33 -29.17 10.57
C ALA A 307 4.51 -29.43 12.09
N GLU A 308 5.46 -28.75 12.72
CA GLU A 308 5.70 -28.79 14.16
C GLU A 308 4.67 -28.02 14.99
N LYS A 309 3.86 -27.15 14.36
CA LYS A 309 2.82 -26.39 15.04
C LYS A 309 1.54 -27.22 15.15
N THR A 310 1.07 -27.41 16.38
CA THR A 310 -0.17 -28.15 16.68
C THR A 310 -1.43 -27.30 16.48
N ARG A 311 -1.28 -25.97 16.32
CA ARG A 311 -2.40 -25.04 16.11
C ARG A 311 -1.96 -23.78 15.39
N HIS A 312 -2.87 -23.18 14.63
CA HIS A 312 -2.78 -21.85 14.03
C HIS A 312 -3.91 -20.96 14.51
N GLN A 313 -3.65 -19.66 14.63
CA GLN A 313 -4.67 -18.65 14.98
C GLN A 313 -5.71 -18.53 13.88
N VAL A 314 -6.96 -18.42 14.31
CA VAL A 314 -8.14 -18.19 13.47
C VAL A 314 -8.92 -17.03 14.08
N PHE A 315 -9.10 -15.95 13.30
CA PHE A 315 -9.92 -14.82 13.73
C PHE A 315 -11.28 -14.88 13.03
N ILE A 316 -12.33 -14.66 13.81
CA ILE A 316 -13.71 -14.55 13.33
C ILE A 316 -14.04 -13.05 13.33
N GLU A 317 -14.19 -12.50 12.13
CA GLU A 317 -14.27 -11.06 11.91
C GLU A 317 -15.62 -10.71 11.23
N PRO A 318 -16.43 -9.80 11.80
CA PRO A 318 -17.68 -9.38 11.17
C PRO A 318 -17.38 -8.61 9.87
N GLU A 319 -18.15 -8.88 8.80
CA GLU A 319 -18.03 -8.17 7.53
C GLU A 319 -18.86 -6.86 7.47
N GLY A 320 -19.62 -6.56 8.50
CA GLY A 320 -20.43 -5.34 8.63
C GLY A 320 -21.33 -5.35 9.86
N ARG A 321 -22.02 -4.23 10.10
CA ARG A 321 -22.94 -4.06 11.24
C ARG A 321 -24.30 -4.75 11.01
N THR A 322 -24.74 -4.79 9.76
CA THR A 322 -26.08 -5.23 9.38
C THR A 322 -26.11 -6.62 8.74
N THR A 323 -24.98 -7.29 8.67
CA THR A 323 -24.86 -8.65 8.14
C THR A 323 -24.47 -9.65 9.23
N ASN A 324 -24.91 -10.90 9.07
CA ASN A 324 -24.45 -12.04 9.86
C ASN A 324 -23.23 -12.75 9.22
N GLU A 325 -22.69 -12.22 8.13
CA GLU A 325 -21.55 -12.81 7.44
C GLU A 325 -20.25 -12.56 8.24
N MET A 326 -19.56 -13.65 8.58
CA MET A 326 -18.33 -13.64 9.34
C MET A 326 -17.17 -14.15 8.48
N TYR A 327 -16.10 -13.38 8.40
CA TYR A 327 -14.84 -13.73 7.74
C TYR A 327 -13.96 -14.58 8.66
N VAL A 328 -13.39 -15.67 8.15
CA VAL A 328 -12.58 -16.62 8.94
C VAL A 328 -11.10 -16.41 8.65
N ASP A 329 -10.52 -15.32 9.16
CA ASP A 329 -9.12 -14.98 8.90
C ASP A 329 -8.16 -16.06 9.43
N GLY A 330 -7.13 -16.31 8.65
CA GLY A 330 -6.13 -17.35 8.95
C GLY A 330 -6.41 -18.72 8.32
N MET A 331 -7.61 -18.93 7.76
CA MET A 331 -8.06 -20.17 7.13
C MET A 331 -8.27 -20.05 5.61
N SER A 332 -7.51 -19.17 4.93
CA SER A 332 -7.52 -19.11 3.46
C SER A 332 -7.18 -20.49 2.88
N SER A 333 -7.98 -20.98 1.95
CA SER A 333 -7.86 -22.33 1.41
C SER A 333 -8.37 -22.42 -0.03
N SER A 334 -7.91 -23.43 -0.75
CA SER A 334 -8.49 -23.86 -2.03
C SER A 334 -8.98 -25.29 -2.02
N MET A 335 -9.10 -25.90 -0.84
CA MET A 335 -9.62 -27.26 -0.67
C MET A 335 -11.03 -27.42 -1.25
N PRO A 336 -11.44 -28.63 -1.69
CA PRO A 336 -12.81 -28.89 -2.14
C PRO A 336 -13.83 -28.63 -1.04
N ASP A 337 -15.10 -28.38 -1.44
CA ASP A 337 -16.18 -28.03 -0.52
C ASP A 337 -16.38 -29.04 0.62
N ASP A 338 -16.37 -30.35 0.30
CA ASP A 338 -16.52 -31.40 1.30
C ASP A 338 -15.38 -31.38 2.36
N VAL A 339 -14.17 -31.07 1.96
CA VAL A 339 -13.02 -30.93 2.86
C VAL A 339 -13.15 -29.66 3.69
N GLN A 340 -13.59 -28.54 3.07
CA GLN A 340 -13.85 -27.30 3.80
C GLN A 340 -14.92 -27.51 4.89
N GLN A 341 -16.03 -28.17 4.59
CA GLN A 341 -17.08 -28.50 5.55
C GLN A 341 -16.54 -29.29 6.75
N ARG A 342 -15.64 -30.27 6.51
CA ARG A 342 -15.05 -31.09 7.55
C ARG A 342 -14.02 -30.31 8.37
N MET A 343 -13.05 -29.65 7.74
CA MET A 343 -11.95 -28.99 8.44
C MET A 343 -12.41 -27.81 9.30
N TYR A 344 -13.40 -27.02 8.85
CA TYR A 344 -13.91 -25.90 9.65
C TYR A 344 -14.64 -26.41 10.90
N ARG A 345 -15.38 -27.52 10.84
CA ARG A 345 -16.13 -28.05 11.98
C ARG A 345 -15.28 -28.67 13.08
N THR A 346 -13.99 -28.85 12.86
CA THR A 346 -13.04 -29.26 13.93
C THR A 346 -12.54 -28.09 14.75
N VAL A 347 -12.71 -26.84 14.27
CA VAL A 347 -12.24 -25.63 14.95
C VAL A 347 -13.21 -25.27 16.09
N PRO A 348 -12.70 -25.08 17.34
CA PRO A 348 -13.56 -24.73 18.50
C PRO A 348 -14.43 -23.51 18.22
N GLY A 349 -15.75 -23.67 18.43
CA GLY A 349 -16.76 -22.66 18.13
C GLY A 349 -17.32 -22.69 16.71
N LEU A 350 -16.76 -23.49 15.82
CA LEU A 350 -17.23 -23.67 14.44
C LEU A 350 -17.88 -25.04 14.19
N GLU A 351 -18.11 -25.87 15.20
CA GLU A 351 -18.58 -27.25 15.07
C GLU A 351 -19.89 -27.38 14.30
N ASN A 352 -20.78 -26.37 14.44
CA ASN A 352 -22.07 -26.33 13.75
C ASN A 352 -22.12 -25.24 12.67
N CYS A 353 -20.95 -24.76 12.19
CA CYS A 353 -20.89 -23.66 11.25
C CYS A 353 -21.61 -23.97 9.93
N ARG A 354 -22.24 -22.95 9.39
CA ARG A 354 -22.83 -22.92 8.04
C ARG A 354 -21.98 -22.01 7.16
N ILE A 355 -21.37 -22.59 6.13
CA ILE A 355 -20.59 -21.83 5.14
C ILE A 355 -21.56 -21.08 4.23
N VAL A 356 -21.40 -19.76 4.14
CA VAL A 356 -22.14 -18.87 3.23
C VAL A 356 -21.42 -18.77 1.89
N LYS A 357 -20.08 -18.67 1.93
CA LYS A 357 -19.21 -18.65 0.74
C LYS A 357 -17.98 -19.49 1.04
N ASN A 358 -17.63 -20.38 0.13
CA ASN A 358 -16.43 -21.19 0.24
C ASN A 358 -15.16 -20.33 0.20
N ALA A 359 -14.11 -20.82 0.85
CA ALA A 359 -12.75 -20.38 0.57
C ALA A 359 -12.39 -20.74 -0.88
N TYR A 360 -11.59 -19.90 -1.54
CA TYR A 360 -11.13 -20.16 -2.90
C TYR A 360 -9.75 -19.56 -3.15
N ALA A 361 -9.01 -20.15 -4.07
CA ALA A 361 -7.88 -19.47 -4.70
C ALA A 361 -8.35 -18.75 -5.95
N ILE A 362 -7.73 -17.62 -6.27
CA ILE A 362 -7.95 -16.89 -7.52
C ILE A 362 -6.62 -16.65 -8.21
N GLU A 363 -6.54 -16.97 -9.49
CA GLU A 363 -5.45 -16.62 -10.38
C GLU A 363 -5.86 -15.48 -11.29
N TYR A 364 -4.91 -14.63 -11.63
CA TYR A 364 -5.12 -13.45 -12.48
C TYR A 364 -3.83 -13.05 -13.19
N ASP A 365 -3.96 -12.33 -14.30
CA ASP A 365 -2.83 -11.81 -15.06
C ASP A 365 -2.39 -10.43 -14.52
N CYS A 366 -1.09 -10.21 -14.48
CA CYS A 366 -0.45 -8.95 -14.08
C CYS A 366 0.79 -8.70 -14.94
N ILE A 367 1.30 -7.46 -14.90
CA ILE A 367 2.54 -7.09 -15.61
C ILE A 367 3.79 -7.39 -14.77
N ASN A 368 4.94 -7.33 -15.42
CA ASN A 368 6.20 -7.16 -14.71
C ASN A 368 6.40 -5.67 -14.38
N ALA A 369 6.37 -5.31 -13.09
CA ALA A 369 6.49 -3.92 -12.67
C ALA A 369 7.86 -3.30 -13.01
N ASN A 370 8.86 -4.08 -13.36
CA ASN A 370 10.14 -3.56 -13.87
C ASN A 370 9.98 -2.83 -15.24
N ASP A 371 8.87 -3.04 -15.94
CA ASP A 371 8.56 -2.30 -17.18
C ASP A 371 7.99 -0.89 -16.90
N LEU A 372 7.81 -0.52 -15.61
CA LEU A 372 7.34 0.80 -15.18
C LEU A 372 8.50 1.73 -14.81
N LYS A 373 8.26 3.03 -15.02
CA LYS A 373 9.04 4.12 -14.43
C LYS A 373 8.64 4.31 -12.95
N LEU A 374 9.40 5.10 -12.19
CA LEU A 374 9.05 5.51 -10.83
C LEU A 374 7.74 6.32 -10.74
N THR A 375 7.27 6.86 -11.86
CA THR A 375 5.98 7.54 -12.01
C THR A 375 4.80 6.57 -12.17
N LEU A 376 5.06 5.26 -12.23
CA LEU A 376 4.15 4.17 -12.59
C LEU A 376 3.67 4.21 -14.06
N GLU A 377 4.29 5.02 -14.91
CA GLU A 377 4.11 5.01 -16.37
C GLU A 377 4.91 3.87 -17.00
N MET A 378 4.36 3.24 -18.04
CA MET A 378 5.07 2.24 -18.84
C MET A 378 6.29 2.86 -19.55
N LYS A 379 7.40 2.13 -19.57
CA LYS A 379 8.64 2.59 -20.24
C LYS A 379 8.52 2.68 -21.76
N ASN A 380 7.67 1.85 -22.35
CA ASN A 380 7.53 1.70 -23.82
C ASN A 380 6.20 2.24 -24.37
N VAL A 381 5.28 2.72 -23.54
CA VAL A 381 4.00 3.29 -23.98
C VAL A 381 3.75 4.60 -23.23
N ASP A 382 3.88 5.69 -23.95
CA ASP A 382 3.69 7.04 -23.42
C ASP A 382 2.23 7.29 -23.06
N GLY A 383 1.97 7.84 -21.86
CA GLY A 383 0.63 8.10 -21.34
C GLY A 383 -0.09 6.88 -20.78
N LEU A 384 0.55 5.70 -20.73
CA LEU A 384 -0.02 4.49 -20.11
C LEU A 384 0.56 4.27 -18.73
N PHE A 385 -0.29 4.36 -17.70
CA PHE A 385 0.04 4.14 -16.30
C PHE A 385 -0.59 2.85 -15.79
N CYS A 386 0.01 2.23 -14.77
CA CYS A 386 -0.50 1.01 -14.17
C CYS A 386 -0.44 1.10 -12.65
N ALA A 387 -1.45 0.57 -11.96
CA ALA A 387 -1.52 0.63 -10.50
C ALA A 387 -2.18 -0.60 -9.86
N GLY A 388 -1.83 -0.81 -8.59
CA GLY A 388 -2.42 -1.82 -7.75
C GLY A 388 -1.96 -3.23 -8.05
N GLN A 389 -2.89 -4.17 -7.97
CA GLN A 389 -2.58 -5.60 -8.08
C GLN A 389 -2.13 -6.00 -9.49
N PHE A 390 -2.52 -5.23 -10.49
CA PHE A 390 -2.04 -5.38 -11.86
C PHE A 390 -0.52 -5.20 -11.98
N ASN A 391 0.11 -4.41 -11.09
CA ASN A 391 1.57 -4.28 -10.99
C ASN A 391 2.25 -5.42 -10.21
N GLY A 392 1.50 -6.47 -9.87
CA GLY A 392 2.02 -7.59 -9.09
C GLY A 392 2.19 -7.31 -7.60
N SER A 393 1.51 -6.31 -7.05
CA SER A 393 1.39 -6.09 -5.60
C SER A 393 0.16 -6.82 -5.04
N SER A 394 0.04 -6.92 -3.71
CA SER A 394 -1.11 -7.52 -3.03
C SER A 394 -1.46 -6.72 -1.78
N GLY A 395 -2.71 -6.25 -1.72
CA GLY A 395 -3.30 -5.50 -0.60
C GLY A 395 -4.01 -4.23 -1.06
N TYR A 396 -5.04 -3.85 -0.31
CA TYR A 396 -5.88 -2.70 -0.63
C TYR A 396 -5.11 -1.38 -0.53
N GLU A 397 -4.27 -1.27 0.50
CA GLU A 397 -3.49 -0.07 0.80
C GLU A 397 -2.35 0.13 -0.21
N GLU A 398 -1.70 -0.96 -0.61
CA GLU A 398 -0.70 -0.93 -1.69
C GLU A 398 -1.33 -0.52 -3.02
N ALA A 399 -2.57 -0.99 -3.28
CA ALA A 399 -3.30 -0.64 -4.49
C ALA A 399 -3.70 0.84 -4.48
N ALA A 400 -4.26 1.34 -3.37
CA ALA A 400 -4.66 2.73 -3.20
C ALA A 400 -3.46 3.69 -3.35
N ALA A 401 -2.33 3.37 -2.70
CA ALA A 401 -1.10 4.16 -2.80
C ALA A 401 -0.59 4.29 -4.24
N GLN A 402 -0.56 3.17 -4.98
CA GLN A 402 -0.16 3.17 -6.38
C GLN A 402 -1.17 3.93 -7.25
N GLY A 403 -2.46 3.74 -7.01
CA GLY A 403 -3.53 4.44 -7.73
C GLY A 403 -3.40 5.96 -7.57
N LEU A 404 -3.25 6.44 -6.33
CA LEU A 404 -3.05 7.86 -6.04
C LEU A 404 -1.83 8.42 -6.80
N MET A 405 -0.68 7.73 -6.73
CA MET A 405 0.54 8.17 -7.39
C MET A 405 0.42 8.14 -8.92
N ALA A 406 -0.24 7.13 -9.50
CA ALA A 406 -0.48 7.05 -10.93
C ALA A 406 -1.41 8.18 -11.41
N GLY A 407 -2.48 8.47 -10.66
CA GLY A 407 -3.40 9.58 -10.94
C GLY A 407 -2.71 10.94 -10.88
N ILE A 408 -1.93 11.20 -9.83
CA ILE A 408 -1.13 12.42 -9.70
C ILE A 408 -0.16 12.55 -10.89
N ASN A 409 0.61 11.51 -11.19
CA ASN A 409 1.65 11.60 -12.22
C ASN A 409 1.07 11.66 -13.64
N ALA A 410 -0.10 11.05 -13.89
CA ALA A 410 -0.83 11.27 -15.13
C ALA A 410 -1.25 12.74 -15.27
N ALA A 411 -1.81 13.34 -14.21
CA ALA A 411 -2.20 14.75 -14.19
C ALA A 411 -0.99 15.68 -14.37
N MET A 412 0.11 15.46 -13.63
CA MET A 412 1.34 16.26 -13.77
C MET A 412 1.91 16.20 -15.20
N LYS A 413 1.94 15.00 -15.79
CA LYS A 413 2.34 14.85 -17.19
C LYS A 413 1.46 15.65 -18.15
N LEU A 414 0.15 15.61 -17.97
CA LEU A 414 -0.79 16.34 -18.83
C LEU A 414 -0.72 17.86 -18.66
N SER A 415 -0.33 18.35 -17.47
CA SER A 415 -0.07 19.75 -17.17
C SER A 415 1.29 20.23 -17.66
N GLY A 416 2.21 19.32 -18.04
CA GLY A 416 3.59 19.66 -18.34
C GLY A 416 4.44 19.99 -17.11
N GLU A 417 3.97 19.58 -15.92
CA GLU A 417 4.62 19.80 -14.64
C GLU A 417 5.56 18.65 -14.25
N GLU A 418 6.50 18.94 -13.35
CA GLU A 418 7.42 17.92 -12.84
C GLU A 418 6.67 16.80 -12.09
N PRO A 419 6.97 15.54 -12.36
CA PRO A 419 6.29 14.41 -11.73
C PRO A 419 6.53 14.37 -10.21
N LEU A 420 5.61 13.74 -9.50
CA LEU A 420 5.79 13.43 -8.09
C LEU A 420 6.45 12.06 -7.93
N ILE A 421 7.71 12.06 -7.52
CA ILE A 421 8.47 10.86 -7.18
C ILE A 421 8.89 10.95 -5.72
N LEU A 422 8.33 10.08 -4.88
CA LEU A 422 8.67 9.99 -3.47
C LEU A 422 9.88 9.07 -3.27
N LYS A 423 10.83 9.53 -2.46
CA LYS A 423 12.03 8.75 -2.14
C LYS A 423 11.74 7.70 -1.05
N ARG A 424 12.54 6.65 -1.01
CA ARG A 424 12.51 5.62 0.04
C ARG A 424 12.74 6.20 1.45
N SER A 425 13.49 7.28 1.54
CA SER A 425 13.75 7.99 2.80
C SER A 425 12.63 8.93 3.25
N GLU A 426 11.62 9.16 2.40
CA GLU A 426 10.52 10.11 2.64
C GLU A 426 9.20 9.41 2.94
N SER A 427 8.99 8.18 2.40
CA SER A 427 7.70 7.51 2.52
C SER A 427 7.76 5.99 2.33
N TYR A 428 6.80 5.28 2.91
CA TYR A 428 6.49 3.88 2.59
C TYR A 428 5.98 3.73 1.16
N ILE A 429 5.26 4.72 0.62
CA ILE A 429 4.85 4.77 -0.81
C ILE A 429 6.09 4.79 -1.70
N GLY A 430 7.11 5.58 -1.36
CA GLY A 430 8.38 5.59 -2.09
C GLY A 430 9.11 4.25 -2.02
N VAL A 431 9.13 3.59 -0.85
CA VAL A 431 9.69 2.24 -0.70
C VAL A 431 8.91 1.23 -1.55
N LEU A 432 7.58 1.27 -1.54
CA LEU A 432 6.71 0.39 -2.31
C LEU A 432 6.99 0.50 -3.81
N ILE A 433 6.98 1.71 -4.36
CA ILE A 433 7.15 1.93 -5.79
C ILE A 433 8.57 1.58 -6.23
N ASP A 434 9.59 2.02 -5.50
CA ASP A 434 10.97 1.69 -5.82
C ASP A 434 11.22 0.17 -5.79
N ASP A 435 10.70 -0.55 -4.79
CA ASP A 435 10.80 -2.00 -4.72
C ASP A 435 10.10 -2.70 -5.90
N LEU A 436 8.93 -2.19 -6.33
CA LEU A 436 8.19 -2.77 -7.46
C LEU A 436 8.96 -2.62 -8.78
N VAL A 437 9.50 -1.43 -9.05
CA VAL A 437 10.11 -1.14 -10.36
C VAL A 437 11.58 -1.53 -10.47
N SER A 438 12.27 -1.76 -9.33
CA SER A 438 13.73 -2.05 -9.31
C SER A 438 14.08 -3.49 -8.91
N LYS A 439 13.19 -4.22 -8.23
CA LYS A 439 13.44 -5.59 -7.78
C LYS A 439 12.74 -6.61 -8.68
N ASP A 440 13.36 -7.78 -8.86
CA ASP A 440 12.72 -8.91 -9.53
C ASP A 440 11.71 -9.58 -8.57
N ASN A 441 10.47 -9.11 -8.61
CA ASN A 441 9.40 -9.61 -7.77
C ASN A 441 8.75 -10.85 -8.41
N ARG A 442 9.23 -12.05 -8.08
CA ARG A 442 8.70 -13.33 -8.59
C ARG A 442 7.44 -13.82 -7.90
N GLU A 443 7.04 -13.16 -6.82
CA GLU A 443 5.82 -13.41 -6.03
C GLU A 443 5.07 -12.08 -5.82
N PRO A 444 3.75 -12.12 -5.52
CA PRO A 444 3.01 -10.89 -5.23
C PRO A 444 3.67 -10.09 -4.12
N TYR A 445 4.05 -8.84 -4.45
CA TYR A 445 4.69 -7.92 -3.51
C TYR A 445 3.71 -7.53 -2.40
N ARG A 446 4.20 -7.52 -1.16
CA ARG A 446 3.47 -7.00 0.00
C ARG A 446 4.37 -6.07 0.80
N MET A 447 3.83 -4.91 1.17
CA MET A 447 4.55 -3.97 2.03
C MET A 447 4.68 -4.52 3.45
N MET A 448 5.87 -4.40 4.01
CA MET A 448 6.20 -4.78 5.38
C MET A 448 7.12 -3.76 6.01
N THR A 449 7.07 -3.61 7.33
CA THR A 449 7.94 -2.70 8.07
C THR A 449 9.43 -3.01 7.89
N SER A 450 9.78 -4.27 7.64
CA SER A 450 11.17 -4.70 7.38
C SER A 450 11.74 -4.22 6.04
N ARG A 451 10.89 -3.77 5.11
CA ARG A 451 11.33 -3.25 3.80
C ARG A 451 11.78 -1.79 3.86
N ALA A 452 11.33 -1.05 4.88
CA ALA A 452 11.73 0.34 5.10
C ALA A 452 13.00 0.40 5.94
N GLU A 453 14.02 1.07 5.44
CA GLU A 453 15.32 1.25 6.09
C GLU A 453 15.23 2.26 7.25
N TYR A 454 14.41 3.30 7.12
CA TYR A 454 14.32 4.45 8.01
C TYR A 454 13.01 4.49 8.81
N ARG A 455 12.62 3.36 9.43
CA ARG A 455 11.29 3.19 10.06
C ARG A 455 10.95 4.23 11.12
N LEU A 456 11.94 4.73 11.86
CA LEU A 456 11.72 5.73 12.89
C LEU A 456 11.43 7.13 12.29
N LEU A 457 11.95 7.40 11.10
CA LEU A 457 11.61 8.62 10.35
C LEU A 457 10.26 8.49 9.63
N LEU A 458 9.91 7.27 9.17
CA LEU A 458 8.72 6.99 8.35
C LEU A 458 7.53 6.49 9.20
N ARG A 459 7.31 7.08 10.39
CA ARG A 459 6.20 6.68 11.25
C ARG A 459 4.84 7.05 10.64
N GLN A 460 3.79 6.32 11.03
CA GLN A 460 2.42 6.66 10.61
C GLN A 460 1.92 7.98 11.23
N ASP A 461 2.40 8.32 12.44
CA ASP A 461 1.97 9.49 13.21
C ASP A 461 2.52 10.82 12.67
N ASN A 462 3.55 10.78 11.82
CA ASN A 462 4.18 11.96 11.24
C ASN A 462 4.07 12.06 9.71
N ALA A 463 3.19 11.29 9.09
CA ALA A 463 3.07 11.28 7.63
C ALA A 463 2.65 12.65 7.07
N ASP A 464 1.80 13.39 7.80
CA ASP A 464 1.41 14.76 7.45
C ASP A 464 2.61 15.72 7.39
N LEU A 465 3.48 15.69 8.41
CA LEU A 465 4.69 16.52 8.46
C LEU A 465 5.65 16.23 7.30
N ARG A 466 5.68 14.98 6.82
CA ARG A 466 6.56 14.58 5.71
C ARG A 466 5.97 14.89 4.33
N LEU A 467 4.67 14.69 4.14
CA LEU A 467 4.09 14.54 2.80
C LEU A 467 3.05 15.60 2.41
N ARG A 468 2.41 16.33 3.34
CA ARG A 468 1.40 17.34 2.98
C ARG A 468 1.91 18.44 2.05
N LYS A 469 3.19 18.81 2.16
CA LYS A 469 3.84 19.74 1.23
C LYS A 469 3.77 19.27 -0.24
N TYR A 470 3.87 17.96 -0.47
CA TYR A 470 3.76 17.37 -1.79
C TYR A 470 2.31 17.34 -2.27
N GLY A 471 1.37 16.97 -1.39
CA GLY A 471 -0.06 17.02 -1.69
C GLY A 471 -0.54 18.43 -2.02
N TYR A 472 -0.01 19.45 -1.32
CA TYR A 472 -0.27 20.85 -1.61
C TYR A 472 0.32 21.28 -2.96
N ARG A 473 1.58 20.91 -3.26
CA ARG A 473 2.22 21.20 -4.55
C ARG A 473 1.41 20.70 -5.73
N VAL A 474 0.82 19.50 -5.63
CA VAL A 474 0.05 18.90 -6.72
C VAL A 474 -1.44 19.28 -6.70
N GLY A 475 -1.89 20.12 -5.77
CA GLY A 475 -3.25 20.64 -5.72
C GLY A 475 -4.29 19.72 -5.05
N LEU A 476 -3.88 18.69 -4.32
CA LEU A 476 -4.79 17.78 -3.61
C LEU A 476 -5.01 18.15 -2.12
N ILE A 477 -4.17 18.99 -1.57
CA ILE A 477 -4.26 19.52 -0.19
C ILE A 477 -4.55 21.00 -0.26
N SER A 478 -5.53 21.48 0.53
CA SER A 478 -5.89 22.89 0.59
C SER A 478 -4.84 23.74 1.32
N GLN A 479 -4.87 25.06 1.08
CA GLN A 479 -4.02 26.01 1.80
C GLN A 479 -4.19 25.90 3.32
N GLU A 480 -5.41 25.80 3.81
CA GLU A 480 -5.72 25.68 5.23
C GLU A 480 -5.08 24.42 5.86
N GLN A 481 -5.18 23.28 5.17
CA GLN A 481 -4.57 22.03 5.61
C GLN A 481 -3.04 22.10 5.63
N TYR A 482 -2.45 22.80 4.68
CA TYR A 482 -1.00 23.02 4.61
C TYR A 482 -0.54 23.98 5.71
N ASP A 483 -1.25 25.08 5.93
CA ASP A 483 -0.96 26.05 6.99
C ASP A 483 -1.03 25.41 8.37
N TYR A 484 -2.00 24.53 8.60
CA TYR A 484 -2.09 23.75 9.84
C TYR A 484 -0.84 22.91 10.09
N VAL A 485 -0.31 22.25 9.08
CA VAL A 485 0.91 21.44 9.24
C VAL A 485 2.14 22.31 9.49
N CYS A 486 2.25 23.44 8.82
CA CYS A 486 3.32 24.41 9.09
C CYS A 486 3.25 24.95 10.53
N TRP A 487 2.06 25.28 11.02
CA TRP A 487 1.83 25.66 12.41
C TRP A 487 2.21 24.52 13.38
N LYS A 488 1.77 23.29 13.10
CA LYS A 488 2.09 22.10 13.90
C LYS A 488 3.60 21.89 14.03
N GLU A 489 4.34 22.00 12.94
CA GLU A 489 5.80 21.87 12.91
C GLU A 489 6.49 22.95 13.77
N GLN A 490 6.00 24.20 13.69
CA GLN A 490 6.50 25.30 14.51
C GLN A 490 6.23 25.08 15.99
N GLU A 491 5.02 24.65 16.38
CA GLU A 491 4.69 24.40 17.79
C GLU A 491 5.48 23.22 18.37
N ILE A 492 5.70 22.14 17.59
CA ILE A 492 6.57 21.04 18.00
C ILE A 492 7.98 21.57 18.31
N SER A 493 8.55 22.37 17.43
CA SER A 493 9.89 22.92 17.59
C SER A 493 9.97 23.87 18.79
N ARG A 494 8.99 24.76 18.93
CA ARG A 494 8.90 25.72 20.05
C ARG A 494 8.80 25.01 21.39
N GLU A 495 7.96 24.00 21.49
CA GLU A 495 7.76 23.24 22.73
C GLU A 495 8.99 22.40 23.10
N MET A 496 9.63 21.76 22.13
CA MET A 496 10.90 21.06 22.38
C MET A 496 11.98 21.99 22.92
N GLU A 497 12.11 23.21 22.38
CA GLU A 497 13.06 24.22 22.88
C GLU A 497 12.68 24.70 24.28
N ARG A 498 11.38 24.93 24.55
CA ARG A 498 10.89 25.31 25.89
C ARG A 498 11.22 24.25 26.92
N LEU A 499 10.93 22.97 26.64
CA LEU A 499 11.22 21.84 27.54
C LEU A 499 12.71 21.66 27.85
N ARG A 500 13.59 21.98 26.89
CA ARG A 500 15.06 21.98 27.14
C ARG A 500 15.51 23.14 28.04
N ARG A 501 14.84 24.28 27.98
CA ARG A 501 15.19 25.47 28.74
C ARG A 501 14.65 25.46 30.16
N VAL A 502 13.42 24.95 30.38
CA VAL A 502 12.78 24.93 31.70
C VAL A 502 13.38 23.83 32.56
N LYS A 503 13.95 24.22 33.72
CA LYS A 503 14.61 23.33 34.66
C LYS A 503 13.79 23.18 35.94
N ILE A 504 13.68 21.96 36.40
CA ILE A 504 13.00 21.58 37.65
C ILE A 504 14.05 21.21 38.69
N GLY A 505 14.01 21.86 39.86
CA GLY A 505 14.87 21.57 40.99
C GLY A 505 14.38 20.43 41.87
N ALA A 506 15.22 19.98 42.80
CA ALA A 506 14.96 18.90 43.77
C ALA A 506 14.11 19.37 44.99
N ALA A 507 13.13 20.27 44.78
CA ALA A 507 12.19 20.68 45.85
C ALA A 507 11.35 19.49 46.37
N ALA A 508 10.96 19.52 47.63
CA ALA A 508 10.23 18.40 48.23
C ALA A 508 8.95 18.03 47.48
N SER A 509 8.19 19.03 47.04
CA SER A 509 6.98 18.82 46.21
C SER A 509 7.25 18.09 44.91
N ASN A 510 8.33 18.46 44.19
CA ASN A 510 8.71 17.81 42.95
C ASN A 510 9.18 16.37 43.17
N GLN A 511 9.88 16.10 44.27
CA GLN A 511 10.32 14.74 44.64
C GLN A 511 9.12 13.85 44.99
N GLU A 512 8.15 14.40 45.72
CA GLU A 512 6.92 13.69 46.04
C GLU A 512 6.14 13.30 44.81
N TYR A 513 5.94 14.23 43.87
CA TYR A 513 5.29 13.97 42.59
C TYR A 513 6.04 12.93 41.74
N LEU A 514 7.38 13.02 41.65
CA LEU A 514 8.17 12.04 40.92
C LEU A 514 8.03 10.62 41.47
N ARG A 515 7.95 10.47 42.83
CA ARG A 515 7.66 9.19 43.48
C ARG A 515 6.25 8.68 43.16
N GLU A 516 5.26 9.58 43.18
CA GLU A 516 3.86 9.25 42.86
C GLU A 516 3.72 8.70 41.45
N ILE A 517 4.37 9.30 40.45
CA ILE A 517 4.32 8.84 39.06
C ILE A 517 5.26 7.66 38.76
N GLY A 518 5.96 7.13 39.77
CA GLY A 518 6.77 5.91 39.71
C GLY A 518 8.15 6.08 39.06
N THR A 519 8.75 7.28 39.13
CA THR A 519 10.10 7.54 38.59
C THR A 519 11.10 7.93 39.69
N SER A 520 12.38 7.87 39.40
CA SER A 520 13.46 8.19 40.34
C SER A 520 13.50 9.69 40.66
N GLU A 521 13.85 10.00 41.94
CA GLU A 521 14.05 11.36 42.42
C GLU A 521 15.20 12.08 41.70
N LEU A 522 15.15 13.41 41.72
CA LEU A 522 16.19 14.27 41.19
C LEU A 522 17.34 14.42 42.18
N LYS A 523 18.57 14.17 41.76
CA LYS A 523 19.79 14.48 42.53
C LYS A 523 20.26 15.93 42.31
N THR A 524 20.04 16.43 41.12
CA THR A 524 20.34 17.80 40.64
C THR A 524 19.19 18.33 39.84
N ALA A 525 19.15 19.63 39.57
CA ALA A 525 18.15 20.20 38.67
C ALA A 525 18.28 19.57 37.27
N ALA A 526 17.13 19.18 36.69
CA ALA A 526 17.02 18.61 35.35
C ALA A 526 16.07 19.43 34.51
N SER A 527 16.27 19.45 33.20
CA SER A 527 15.31 20.05 32.26
C SER A 527 14.07 19.18 32.13
N LEU A 528 12.94 19.77 31.76
CA LEU A 528 11.73 19.01 31.47
C LEU A 528 11.95 18.02 30.32
N ALA A 529 12.80 18.37 29.33
CA ALA A 529 13.18 17.47 28.24
C ALA A 529 13.95 16.23 28.77
N GLU A 530 14.91 16.39 29.70
CA GLU A 530 15.61 15.25 30.33
C GLU A 530 14.65 14.36 31.13
N LEU A 531 13.67 14.96 31.80
CA LEU A 531 12.64 14.22 32.51
C LEU A 531 11.73 13.44 31.55
N LEU A 532 11.29 14.07 30.47
CA LEU A 532 10.46 13.43 29.45
C LEU A 532 11.16 12.24 28.78
N CYS A 533 12.49 12.24 28.67
CA CYS A 533 13.25 11.10 28.17
C CYS A 533 13.18 9.84 29.05
N ARG A 534 12.70 9.93 30.29
CA ARG A 534 12.51 8.76 31.15
C ARG A 534 11.32 7.93 30.65
N PRO A 535 11.41 6.58 30.62
CA PRO A 535 10.35 5.72 30.08
C PRO A 535 8.98 5.91 30.75
N GLU A 536 8.97 6.17 32.06
CA GLU A 536 7.75 6.26 32.89
C GLU A 536 7.03 7.61 32.72
N ILE A 537 7.71 8.63 32.17
CA ILE A 537 7.18 9.98 32.04
C ILE A 537 6.63 10.18 30.63
N THR A 538 5.35 10.53 30.55
CA THR A 538 4.71 11.02 29.31
C THR A 538 4.61 12.54 29.33
N TYR A 539 4.34 13.16 28.20
CA TYR A 539 4.13 14.62 28.14
C TYR A 539 3.01 15.06 29.10
N ASP A 540 1.94 14.28 29.23
CA ASP A 540 0.83 14.59 30.14
C ASP A 540 1.24 14.56 31.62
N LYS A 541 2.11 13.64 31.99
CA LYS A 541 2.67 13.56 33.36
C LYS A 541 3.60 14.72 33.71
N LEU A 542 4.07 15.51 32.75
CA LEU A 542 4.81 16.73 33.08
C LEU A 542 3.93 17.83 33.71
N SER A 543 2.60 17.76 33.58
CA SER A 543 1.66 18.75 34.11
C SER A 543 1.84 19.02 35.62
N GLY A 544 2.20 18.01 36.40
CA GLY A 544 2.48 18.17 37.84
C GLY A 544 3.82 18.83 38.18
N LEU A 545 4.70 19.00 37.19
CA LEU A 545 6.03 19.63 37.34
C LEU A 545 6.13 20.97 36.59
N ASP A 546 5.21 21.25 35.69
CA ASP A 546 5.25 22.36 34.74
C ASP A 546 3.98 23.20 34.84
N SER A 547 3.98 24.20 35.71
CA SER A 547 2.85 25.13 35.91
C SER A 547 2.60 26.07 34.73
N GLU A 548 3.58 26.24 33.84
CA GLU A 548 3.51 27.08 32.64
C GLU A 548 3.31 26.25 31.35
N ARG A 549 2.90 25.00 31.50
CA ARG A 549 2.66 24.11 30.36
C ARG A 549 1.61 24.69 29.42
N PRO A 550 1.93 24.86 28.12
CA PRO A 550 0.97 25.33 27.14
C PRO A 550 -0.10 24.28 26.87
N GLU A 551 -1.31 24.73 26.55
CA GLU A 551 -2.39 23.87 26.09
C GLU A 551 -2.20 23.56 24.59
N LEU A 552 -1.65 22.40 24.28
CA LEU A 552 -1.34 21.96 22.93
C LEU A 552 -2.14 20.69 22.58
N PRO A 553 -2.58 20.55 21.31
CA PRO A 553 -3.32 19.35 20.89
C PRO A 553 -2.44 18.09 20.92
N PRO A 554 -3.04 16.91 21.14
CA PRO A 554 -2.31 15.64 21.16
C PRO A 554 -1.43 15.40 19.95
N ALA A 555 -1.83 15.87 18.76
CA ALA A 555 -1.07 15.78 17.55
C ALA A 555 0.30 16.50 17.60
N VAL A 556 0.45 17.51 18.48
CA VAL A 556 1.72 18.20 18.76
C VAL A 556 2.47 17.50 19.88
N THR A 557 1.80 17.25 21.01
CA THR A 557 2.43 16.72 22.22
C THR A 557 3.02 15.33 22.05
N GLU A 558 2.35 14.47 21.29
CA GLU A 558 2.85 13.14 20.91
C GLU A 558 4.15 13.24 20.07
N GLN A 559 4.24 14.20 19.14
CA GLN A 559 5.45 14.41 18.34
C GLN A 559 6.59 14.95 19.20
N VAL A 560 6.31 15.86 20.13
CA VAL A 560 7.30 16.37 21.09
C VAL A 560 7.89 15.23 21.94
N GLU A 561 7.02 14.37 22.47
CA GLU A 561 7.43 13.22 23.28
C GLU A 561 8.30 12.25 22.47
N ILE A 562 7.86 11.85 21.29
CA ILE A 562 8.58 10.90 20.44
C ILE A 562 9.92 11.48 20.00
N ASN A 563 9.96 12.74 19.56
CA ASN A 563 11.16 13.37 19.05
C ASN A 563 12.22 13.53 20.15
N LEU A 564 11.84 13.86 21.38
CA LEU A 564 12.79 13.96 22.50
C LEU A 564 13.27 12.57 22.97
N LYS A 565 12.37 11.61 23.18
CA LYS A 565 12.72 10.25 23.62
C LYS A 565 13.64 9.51 22.64
N TYR A 566 13.46 9.73 21.35
CA TYR A 566 14.19 9.01 20.30
C TYR A 566 15.19 9.89 19.55
N GLU A 567 15.53 11.08 20.06
CA GLU A 567 16.37 12.09 19.40
C GLU A 567 17.67 11.51 18.84
N GLY A 568 18.43 10.79 19.63
CA GLY A 568 19.71 10.21 19.20
C GLY A 568 19.58 9.17 18.07
N TYR A 569 18.47 8.41 18.07
CA TYR A 569 18.19 7.45 17.00
C TYR A 569 17.73 8.16 15.73
N ILE A 570 16.90 9.19 15.86
CA ILE A 570 16.41 10.02 14.75
C ILE A 570 17.60 10.69 14.05
N GLN A 571 18.48 11.34 14.80
CA GLN A 571 19.70 11.99 14.26
C GLN A 571 20.61 10.99 13.53
N ARG A 572 20.76 9.77 14.06
CA ARG A 572 21.55 8.71 13.40
C ARG A 572 20.93 8.31 12.06
N GLN A 573 19.60 8.13 12.00
CA GLN A 573 18.91 7.81 10.76
C GLN A 573 18.97 8.97 9.76
N GLN A 574 18.88 10.22 10.21
CA GLN A 574 19.02 11.40 9.35
C GLN A 574 20.39 11.44 8.65
N LYS A 575 21.49 11.18 9.39
CA LYS A 575 22.82 11.08 8.79
C LYS A 575 22.90 9.97 7.73
N GLN A 576 22.31 8.81 8.00
CA GLN A 576 22.24 7.73 7.01
C GLN A 576 21.44 8.13 5.77
N VAL A 577 20.36 8.89 5.93
CA VAL A 577 19.58 9.44 4.80
C VAL A 577 20.40 10.44 3.98
N GLU A 578 21.20 11.28 4.61
CA GLU A 578 22.10 12.21 3.91
C GLU A 578 23.12 11.47 3.04
N GLU A 579 23.76 10.43 3.59
CA GLU A 579 24.68 9.57 2.85
C GLU A 579 23.98 8.85 1.69
N PHE A 580 22.80 8.30 1.94
CA PHE A 580 21.97 7.65 0.92
C PHE A 580 21.58 8.62 -0.20
N ASN A 581 21.13 9.84 0.13
CA ASN A 581 20.76 10.84 -0.86
C ASN A 581 21.95 11.27 -1.74
N ARG A 582 23.19 11.22 -1.25
CA ARG A 582 24.36 11.47 -2.10
C ARG A 582 24.49 10.43 -3.22
N LEU A 583 24.16 9.16 -2.96
CA LEU A 583 24.17 8.09 -3.96
C LEU A 583 22.95 8.21 -4.91
N GLU A 584 21.77 8.53 -4.38
CA GLU A 584 20.56 8.74 -5.20
C GLU A 584 20.70 9.93 -6.15
N ASN A 585 21.35 11.00 -5.72
CA ASN A 585 21.56 12.18 -6.57
C ASN A 585 22.65 11.96 -7.65
N ARG A 586 23.44 10.88 -7.57
CA ARG A 586 24.37 10.49 -8.63
C ARG A 586 23.60 9.78 -9.74
N ARG A 587 23.12 10.57 -10.70
CA ARG A 587 22.39 10.06 -11.88
C ARG A 587 23.31 9.22 -12.76
N ILE A 588 22.74 8.17 -13.33
CA ILE A 588 23.34 7.38 -14.41
C ILE A 588 22.76 7.92 -15.72
N PRO A 589 23.59 8.36 -16.67
CA PRO A 589 23.10 8.82 -17.97
C PRO A 589 22.33 7.72 -18.71
N ASP A 590 21.23 8.06 -19.35
CA ASP A 590 20.47 7.10 -20.17
C ASP A 590 21.27 6.55 -21.36
N THR A 591 22.30 7.30 -21.78
CA THR A 591 23.21 6.94 -22.88
C THR A 591 24.34 6.01 -22.47
N ILE A 592 24.45 5.61 -21.20
CA ILE A 592 25.53 4.72 -20.73
C ILE A 592 25.49 3.37 -21.46
N ASP A 593 26.63 2.96 -22.01
CA ASP A 593 26.83 1.57 -22.42
C ASP A 593 27.55 0.79 -21.32
N TYR A 594 26.84 -0.17 -20.74
CA TYR A 594 27.39 -1.01 -19.66
C TYR A 594 28.44 -2.01 -20.17
N ASP A 595 28.59 -2.22 -21.49
CA ASP A 595 29.69 -3.01 -22.04
C ASP A 595 31.03 -2.31 -21.95
N ASP A 596 31.03 -0.98 -21.99
CA ASP A 596 32.24 -0.17 -21.82
C ASP A 596 32.77 -0.19 -20.40
N VAL A 597 31.93 -0.58 -19.42
CA VAL A 597 32.33 -0.68 -18.01
C VAL A 597 33.01 -2.02 -17.74
N ARG A 598 34.29 -2.12 -18.12
CA ARG A 598 35.06 -3.37 -18.21
C ARG A 598 35.14 -4.20 -16.93
N SER A 599 35.08 -3.60 -15.75
CA SER A 599 35.27 -4.28 -14.47
C SER A 599 33.96 -4.71 -13.82
N LEU A 600 32.79 -4.57 -14.48
CA LEU A 600 31.51 -5.10 -14.00
C LEU A 600 31.47 -6.63 -14.17
N ARG A 601 30.95 -7.31 -13.15
CA ARG A 601 30.62 -8.74 -13.27
C ARG A 601 29.54 -8.95 -14.32
N LEU A 602 29.58 -10.10 -14.99
CA LEU A 602 28.65 -10.42 -16.09
C LEU A 602 27.18 -10.30 -15.64
N GLU A 603 26.84 -10.85 -14.47
CA GLU A 603 25.50 -10.78 -13.91
C GLU A 603 25.05 -9.32 -13.65
N ALA A 604 25.90 -8.52 -13.00
CA ALA A 604 25.61 -7.12 -12.74
C ALA A 604 25.43 -6.33 -14.03
N ARG A 605 26.29 -6.54 -15.03
CA ARG A 605 26.20 -5.91 -16.35
C ARG A 605 24.88 -6.25 -17.04
N GLN A 606 24.49 -7.53 -17.05
CA GLN A 606 23.23 -7.97 -17.65
C GLN A 606 22.03 -7.32 -16.97
N LYS A 607 22.01 -7.30 -15.62
CA LYS A 607 20.92 -6.68 -14.85
C LYS A 607 20.85 -5.17 -15.04
N LEU A 608 21.96 -4.47 -15.09
CA LEU A 608 22.02 -3.04 -15.35
C LEU A 608 21.51 -2.69 -16.76
N LYS A 609 21.83 -3.50 -17.77
CA LYS A 609 21.29 -3.35 -19.13
C LYS A 609 19.78 -3.59 -19.19
N GLU A 610 19.31 -4.63 -18.49
CA GLU A 610 17.89 -5.01 -18.48
C GLU A 610 17.04 -3.93 -17.79
N LEU A 611 17.44 -3.49 -16.59
CA LEU A 611 16.61 -2.64 -15.72
C LEU A 611 16.89 -1.13 -15.89
N ARG A 612 18.04 -0.75 -16.46
CA ARG A 612 18.42 0.65 -16.74
C ARG A 612 18.16 1.58 -15.54
N PRO A 613 18.87 1.41 -14.40
CA PRO A 613 18.68 2.27 -13.25
C PRO A 613 19.04 3.73 -13.56
N THR A 614 18.27 4.67 -13.02
CA THR A 614 18.45 6.12 -13.23
C THR A 614 19.47 6.74 -12.28
N SER A 615 19.83 6.02 -11.18
CA SER A 615 20.79 6.49 -10.19
C SER A 615 21.68 5.37 -9.66
N ILE A 616 22.83 5.75 -9.10
CA ILE A 616 23.72 4.81 -8.39
C ILE A 616 23.02 4.19 -7.19
N GLY A 617 22.20 4.96 -6.48
CA GLY A 617 21.41 4.44 -5.36
C GLY A 617 20.45 3.34 -5.83
N GLN A 618 19.72 3.54 -6.94
CA GLN A 618 18.86 2.52 -7.52
C GLN A 618 19.67 1.28 -7.96
N ALA A 619 20.79 1.48 -8.64
CA ALA A 619 21.67 0.38 -9.05
C ALA A 619 22.16 -0.46 -7.85
N SER A 620 22.48 0.18 -6.73
CA SER A 620 22.98 -0.51 -5.52
C SER A 620 21.94 -1.45 -4.86
N ARG A 621 20.66 -1.26 -5.14
CA ARG A 621 19.56 -2.09 -4.58
C ARG A 621 19.11 -3.21 -5.50
N MET A 622 19.62 -3.23 -6.73
CA MET A 622 19.26 -4.26 -7.70
C MET A 622 19.83 -5.63 -7.31
N SER A 623 19.00 -6.65 -7.43
CA SER A 623 19.45 -8.04 -7.26
C SER A 623 20.53 -8.38 -8.30
N GLY A 624 21.65 -8.94 -7.84
CA GLY A 624 22.79 -9.27 -8.70
C GLY A 624 23.85 -8.16 -8.81
N VAL A 625 23.60 -6.95 -8.29
CA VAL A 625 24.57 -5.86 -8.19
C VAL A 625 25.15 -5.80 -6.78
N THR A 626 26.48 -5.87 -6.65
CA THR A 626 27.18 -5.83 -5.36
C THR A 626 27.78 -4.45 -5.09
N PRO A 627 28.21 -4.16 -3.83
CA PRO A 627 28.94 -2.94 -3.53
C PRO A 627 30.20 -2.73 -4.39
N ALA A 628 30.87 -3.81 -4.79
CA ALA A 628 32.03 -3.73 -5.70
C ALA A 628 31.63 -3.24 -7.10
N ASP A 629 30.50 -3.73 -7.64
CA ASP A 629 29.97 -3.27 -8.93
C ASP A 629 29.57 -1.79 -8.87
N VAL A 630 28.97 -1.36 -7.74
CA VAL A 630 28.63 0.05 -7.49
C VAL A 630 29.88 0.94 -7.47
N ALA A 631 30.95 0.50 -6.82
CA ALA A 631 32.23 1.22 -6.81
C ALA A 631 32.81 1.37 -8.23
N VAL A 632 32.74 0.31 -9.03
CA VAL A 632 33.18 0.33 -10.44
C VAL A 632 32.36 1.33 -11.26
N LEU A 633 31.03 1.36 -11.10
CA LEU A 633 30.16 2.33 -11.76
C LEU A 633 30.47 3.77 -11.35
N LEU A 634 30.73 4.02 -10.05
CA LEU A 634 31.11 5.35 -9.56
C LEU A 634 32.38 5.85 -10.23
N ILE A 635 33.43 5.01 -10.29
CA ILE A 635 34.72 5.36 -10.92
C ILE A 635 34.52 5.61 -12.42
N TYR A 636 33.70 4.79 -13.09
CA TYR A 636 33.41 4.97 -14.51
C TYR A 636 32.69 6.30 -14.80
N LEU A 637 31.67 6.63 -14.00
CA LEU A 637 30.90 7.87 -14.15
C LEU A 637 31.74 9.13 -13.85
N GLU A 638 32.73 9.06 -12.98
CA GLU A 638 33.67 10.16 -12.77
C GLU A 638 34.51 10.42 -14.04
N LYS A 639 35.06 9.38 -14.64
CA LYS A 639 35.81 9.48 -15.91
C LYS A 639 34.94 9.90 -17.08
N TYR A 640 33.70 9.45 -17.12
CA TYR A 640 32.72 9.80 -18.17
C TYR A 640 32.41 11.31 -18.17
N LYS A 641 32.32 11.94 -16.99
CA LYS A 641 32.12 13.39 -16.87
C LYS A 641 33.34 14.18 -17.33
N GLU A 642 34.56 13.73 -17.06
CA GLU A 642 35.79 14.39 -17.51
C GLU A 642 35.86 14.41 -19.05
N HIS A 643 35.46 13.34 -19.72
CA HIS A 643 35.50 13.26 -21.20
C HIS A 643 34.40 14.09 -21.90
N THR A 644 33.23 14.32 -21.22
CA THR A 644 32.17 15.16 -21.78
C THR A 644 32.37 16.66 -21.54
N HIS A 645 33.25 17.06 -20.60
CA HIS A 645 33.64 18.45 -20.39
C HIS A 645 34.80 18.90 -21.30
N ASP A 646 35.61 17.96 -21.82
CA ASP A 646 36.71 18.27 -22.76
C ASP A 646 36.26 18.38 -24.21
N THR A 647 34.96 18.12 -24.52
CA THR A 647 34.40 18.14 -25.89
C THR A 647 33.36 19.24 -26.13
N ASN A 648 33.23 20.22 -25.21
CA ASN A 648 32.38 21.42 -25.39
C ASN A 648 33.21 22.71 -25.37
#